data_4965e67b56899c2a2841b77ff52dab71
#
_entry.id   4965e67b56899c2a2841b77ff52dab71
#
_cell.length_a   1.000
_cell.length_b   1.000
_cell.length_c   1.000
_cell.angle_alpha   90.00
_cell.angle_beta   90.00
_cell.angle_gamma   90.00
#
_symmetry.space_group_name_H-M   'P 1'
#
loop_
_entity.id
_entity.type
_entity.pdbx_description
1 polymer ?
#
loop_
_entity_poly.entity_id
_entity_poly.type
_entity_poly.pdbx_seq_one_letter_code
_entity_poly.pdbx_strand_id
1 'polypeptide(L)'
;MSTLKYLPLLAVLAARAAAADPTSGVDGALFRSAYDAGGVFSLEGARLLPKHDLSFTLLLSYARAPLTLNVPGIGDAGSDRILNYLVTIDMAFGMALSDRIAIGIDAAGYRTATGSGYGVRGRYGGMGQISQPSTGLISLRPLSNLDPSAPPGSSGYLGDELAGPLDARFGLKLALVQRPLWALTAVGSVVLPFGDDQMLLGDANLVFEPRLAFEWRPDRIHATRLIANLGARIRERTVLQAYDPMTMGQSPADARAVLDVGSELLSGVGGVYELTPRLSASGELVAFTPLPDALSWGDCRLYSGARCTSLKPSDYVAGAHHGDLAVQLTGGLMIRVTPEVAANLMVGTGLTGARGDQIRVTTGIVWSPQPGGGMAAGRADRDGDGIPDAIDQCPDEPEDKDGFQDEDGCPDPDNDRDGIPDAVDKCPNEPEDKDGFQDEDGCPDPDNDKDGIPDALDKCPDEPEDKDGFQDEDGCPDDDNDGDGIPDAVDKCPNDPETVNGFEDEDGCPDVRGTAGPEERADRIDLKGAQVAFARGALTAPSRQLLGQVAALIKNRRLAIRIEVHVALGTRSTSPGPIAAQKRRDKALAQQRARLIADYLVSQGVPAPQLQAVGIGSDRPLGTATPTDPVNERVDFIKAQQGGTP
;
A
#
# COMPACT_ATOMS: atom_id res chain seq x y z
N MET A 1 -18.87 -19.79 47.61
CA MET A 1 -18.52 -21.21 47.54
C MET A 1 -19.18 -21.82 46.31
N SER A 2 -18.66 -21.61 45.15
CA SER A 2 -19.20 -22.15 43.88
C SER A 2 -18.13 -22.34 42.77
N THR A 3 -16.88 -22.47 43.11
CA THR A 3 -15.77 -22.56 42.14
C THR A 3 -15.19 -23.97 41.95
N LEU A 4 -15.82 -24.99 42.49
CA LEU A 4 -15.23 -26.35 42.48
C LEU A 4 -15.92 -27.37 41.56
N LYS A 5 -16.87 -26.97 40.70
CA LYS A 5 -17.57 -27.90 39.81
C LYS A 5 -16.94 -28.11 38.43
N TYR A 6 -15.94 -27.34 38.07
CA TYR A 6 -15.29 -27.42 36.73
C TYR A 6 -13.89 -28.05 36.73
N LEU A 7 -13.37 -28.40 37.91
CA LEU A 7 -12.07 -29.10 38.02
C LEU A 7 -12.03 -30.47 37.31
N PRO A 8 -13.10 -31.30 37.29
CA PRO A 8 -13.02 -32.60 36.61
C PRO A 8 -12.94 -32.47 35.07
N LEU A 9 -13.52 -31.42 34.49
CA LEU A 9 -13.46 -31.21 33.03
C LEU A 9 -12.04 -30.85 32.56
N LEU A 10 -11.35 -29.98 33.30
CA LEU A 10 -9.95 -29.64 33.05
C LEU A 10 -9.00 -30.83 33.27
N ALA A 11 -9.29 -31.71 34.25
CA ALA A 11 -8.47 -32.89 34.49
C ALA A 11 -8.63 -33.97 33.41
N VAL A 12 -9.81 -34.10 32.81
CA VAL A 12 -10.06 -35.00 31.66
C VAL A 12 -9.38 -34.47 30.39
N LEU A 13 -9.35 -33.14 30.19
CA LEU A 13 -8.66 -32.50 29.11
C LEU A 13 -7.12 -32.66 29.22
N ALA A 14 -6.57 -32.53 30.44
CA ALA A 14 -5.15 -32.74 30.69
C ALA A 14 -4.70 -34.20 30.56
N ALA A 15 -5.61 -35.17 30.88
CA ALA A 15 -5.29 -36.59 30.77
C ALA A 15 -5.21 -37.10 29.30
N ARG A 16 -5.94 -36.50 28.38
CA ARG A 16 -5.81 -36.84 26.94
C ARG A 16 -4.56 -36.26 26.30
N ALA A 17 -4.15 -35.08 26.72
CA ALA A 17 -2.93 -34.46 26.22
C ALA A 17 -1.64 -35.26 26.53
N ALA A 18 -1.69 -36.14 27.54
CA ALA A 18 -0.56 -37.00 27.94
C ALA A 18 -0.47 -38.32 27.16
N ALA A 19 -1.43 -38.64 26.30
CA ALA A 19 -1.51 -39.91 25.57
C ALA A 19 -1.50 -39.72 24.04
N ALA A 20 -1.25 -38.51 23.56
CA ALA A 20 -1.22 -38.22 22.12
C ALA A 20 0.01 -38.86 21.45
N ASP A 21 -0.21 -39.50 20.32
CA ASP A 21 0.85 -40.02 19.47
C ASP A 21 1.59 -38.85 18.79
N PRO A 22 2.89 -38.67 19.02
CA PRO A 22 3.62 -37.51 18.50
C PRO A 22 3.78 -37.49 16.98
N THR A 23 3.33 -38.51 16.29
CA THR A 23 3.44 -38.61 14.80
C THR A 23 2.10 -38.44 14.08
N SER A 24 1.02 -38.22 14.79
CA SER A 24 -0.33 -38.17 14.23
C SER A 24 -1.06 -36.88 14.56
N GLY A 25 -2.08 -36.60 13.78
CA GLY A 25 -2.96 -35.47 13.98
C GLY A 25 -2.66 -34.27 13.08
N VAL A 26 -3.41 -34.20 12.00
CA VAL A 26 -3.50 -33.02 11.13
C VAL A 26 -4.97 -32.71 10.96
N ASP A 27 -5.39 -31.51 11.30
CA ASP A 27 -6.73 -31.05 10.92
C ASP A 27 -6.76 -30.79 9.41
N GLY A 28 -7.28 -31.74 8.67
CA GLY A 28 -7.52 -31.65 7.23
C GLY A 28 -8.75 -30.83 6.87
N ALA A 29 -9.60 -30.50 7.86
CA ALA A 29 -10.75 -29.62 7.69
C ALA A 29 -10.32 -28.16 7.89
N LEU A 30 -9.72 -27.56 6.86
CA LEU A 30 -9.18 -26.20 6.94
C LEU A 30 -10.25 -25.12 7.14
N PHE A 31 -11.46 -25.37 6.70
CA PHE A 31 -12.55 -24.41 6.87
C PHE A 31 -13.11 -24.48 8.29
N ARG A 32 -13.13 -23.36 8.96
CA ARG A 32 -13.79 -23.15 10.26
C ARG A 32 -14.51 -21.82 10.23
N SER A 33 -15.75 -21.78 10.67
CA SER A 33 -16.53 -20.53 10.69
C SER A 33 -15.92 -19.50 11.65
N ALA A 34 -16.14 -18.21 11.35
CA ALA A 34 -15.89 -17.15 12.32
C ALA A 34 -16.76 -17.35 13.56
N TYR A 35 -16.30 -16.86 14.72
CA TYR A 35 -17.00 -17.05 16.00
C TYR A 35 -18.34 -16.33 16.07
N ASP A 36 -18.48 -15.21 15.38
CA ASP A 36 -19.68 -14.38 15.42
C ASP A 36 -20.10 -13.91 14.03
N ALA A 37 -21.29 -13.33 13.96
CA ALA A 37 -21.89 -12.80 12.74
C ALA A 37 -21.12 -11.62 12.12
N GLY A 38 -20.17 -11.03 12.85
CA GLY A 38 -19.29 -9.97 12.34
C GLY A 38 -18.22 -10.46 11.38
N GLY A 39 -17.95 -11.76 11.32
CA GLY A 39 -16.99 -12.37 10.39
C GLY A 39 -17.50 -12.50 8.95
N VAL A 40 -16.60 -12.93 8.06
CA VAL A 40 -16.92 -13.36 6.69
C VAL A 40 -16.41 -14.77 6.54
N PHE A 41 -17.30 -15.72 6.43
CA PHE A 41 -17.02 -17.16 6.37
C PHE A 41 -16.04 -17.61 7.46
N SER A 42 -14.75 -17.74 7.15
CA SER A 42 -13.70 -18.13 8.10
C SER A 42 -12.88 -16.95 8.67
N LEU A 43 -13.06 -15.75 8.14
CA LEU A 43 -12.37 -14.56 8.60
C LEU A 43 -13.10 -13.92 9.78
N GLU A 44 -12.35 -13.66 10.84
CA GLU A 44 -12.88 -12.97 12.01
C GLU A 44 -13.11 -11.48 11.72
N GLY A 45 -14.29 -10.98 12.07
CA GLY A 45 -14.60 -9.58 12.02
C GLY A 45 -13.87 -8.79 13.12
N ALA A 46 -13.52 -7.54 12.82
CA ALA A 46 -12.84 -6.68 13.80
C ALA A 46 -13.81 -5.88 14.68
N ARG A 47 -15.08 -5.79 14.32
CA ARG A 47 -16.10 -5.18 15.17
C ARG A 47 -16.72 -6.23 16.09
N LEU A 48 -16.91 -5.86 17.33
CA LEU A 48 -17.62 -6.69 18.30
C LEU A 48 -19.12 -6.49 18.14
N LEU A 49 -19.89 -7.51 18.54
CA LEU A 49 -21.31 -7.36 18.76
C LEU A 49 -21.56 -6.34 19.88
N PRO A 50 -22.74 -5.71 19.92
CA PRO A 50 -23.15 -4.90 21.07
C PRO A 50 -23.01 -5.67 22.37
N LYS A 51 -22.71 -4.98 23.45
CA LYS A 51 -22.52 -5.56 24.77
C LYS A 51 -23.70 -6.45 25.18
N HIS A 52 -23.41 -7.69 25.59
CA HIS A 52 -24.32 -8.76 25.95
C HIS A 52 -25.10 -9.38 24.78
N ASP A 53 -24.88 -8.91 23.57
CA ASP A 53 -25.46 -9.60 22.41
C ASP A 53 -24.68 -10.87 22.09
N LEU A 54 -25.42 -11.81 21.52
CA LEU A 54 -24.90 -13.11 21.13
C LEU A 54 -25.28 -13.45 19.69
N SER A 55 -24.45 -14.23 19.05
CA SER A 55 -24.73 -14.78 17.72
C SER A 55 -24.55 -16.28 17.73
N PHE A 56 -25.30 -16.94 16.86
CA PHE A 56 -25.20 -18.36 16.62
C PHE A 56 -25.12 -18.63 15.13
N THR A 57 -24.18 -19.47 14.72
CA THR A 57 -24.01 -19.90 13.34
C THR A 57 -24.12 -21.43 13.28
N LEU A 58 -24.92 -21.92 12.36
CA LEU A 58 -25.04 -23.35 12.05
C LEU A 58 -24.77 -23.54 10.57
N LEU A 59 -23.70 -24.26 10.21
CA LEU A 59 -23.33 -24.56 8.84
C LEU A 59 -23.35 -26.05 8.57
N LEU A 60 -23.78 -26.42 7.38
CA LEU A 60 -23.66 -27.75 6.81
C LEU A 60 -22.77 -27.63 5.56
N SER A 61 -21.63 -28.31 5.56
CA SER A 61 -20.69 -28.31 4.45
C SER A 61 -20.52 -29.67 3.83
N TYR A 62 -20.36 -29.69 2.53
CA TYR A 62 -19.87 -30.85 1.78
C TYR A 62 -18.60 -30.45 1.03
N ALA A 63 -17.50 -31.13 1.29
CA ALA A 63 -16.24 -30.95 0.61
C ALA A 63 -15.84 -32.22 -0.14
N ARG A 64 -15.42 -32.09 -1.38
CA ARG A 64 -14.88 -33.17 -2.18
C ARG A 64 -13.37 -33.19 -2.11
N ALA A 65 -12.80 -34.35 -1.80
CA ALA A 65 -11.35 -34.58 -1.74
C ALA A 65 -10.60 -33.52 -0.91
N PRO A 66 -10.94 -33.35 0.39
CA PRO A 66 -10.33 -32.33 1.23
C PRO A 66 -8.85 -32.57 1.53
N LEU A 67 -8.42 -33.81 1.38
CA LEU A 67 -7.02 -34.20 1.53
C LEU A 67 -6.60 -35.10 0.37
N THR A 68 -5.63 -34.62 -0.39
CA THR A 68 -5.02 -35.36 -1.52
C THR A 68 -3.52 -35.40 -1.33
N LEU A 69 -2.92 -36.55 -1.54
CA LEU A 69 -1.47 -36.73 -1.52
C LEU A 69 -0.96 -37.12 -2.90
N ASN A 70 0.12 -36.50 -3.32
CA ASN A 70 0.80 -36.89 -4.56
C ASN A 70 1.83 -37.97 -4.22
N VAL A 71 1.50 -39.21 -4.50
CA VAL A 71 2.40 -40.36 -4.26
C VAL A 71 2.76 -40.98 -5.58
N PRO A 72 4.03 -40.90 -6.02
CA PRO A 72 4.46 -41.48 -7.27
C PRO A 72 4.25 -43.02 -7.34
N GLY A 73 3.67 -43.49 -8.41
CA GLY A 73 3.48 -44.93 -8.67
C GLY A 73 2.16 -45.52 -8.25
N ILE A 74 1.23 -44.70 -7.71
CA ILE A 74 -0.12 -45.11 -7.36
C ILE A 74 -1.12 -44.27 -8.15
N GLY A 75 -1.88 -44.92 -9.02
CA GLY A 75 -2.91 -44.29 -9.87
C GLY A 75 -2.39 -43.57 -11.12
N ASP A 76 -3.25 -43.46 -12.14
CA ASP A 76 -2.92 -42.89 -13.47
C ASP A 76 -2.72 -41.37 -13.49
N ALA A 77 -2.91 -40.66 -12.36
CA ALA A 77 -2.92 -39.19 -12.29
C ALA A 77 -1.92 -38.59 -11.29
N GLY A 78 -1.16 -39.37 -10.54
CA GLY A 78 -0.15 -38.87 -9.62
C GLY A 78 -0.71 -38.17 -8.33
N SER A 79 -2.02 -38.09 -8.15
CA SER A 79 -2.63 -37.57 -6.93
C SER A 79 -3.76 -38.45 -6.45
N ASP A 80 -3.67 -38.89 -5.19
CA ASP A 80 -4.64 -39.76 -4.60
C ASP A 80 -5.44 -39.08 -3.48
N ARG A 81 -6.74 -39.36 -3.45
CA ARG A 81 -7.66 -38.83 -2.44
C ARG A 81 -7.59 -39.70 -1.20
N ILE A 82 -6.97 -39.19 -0.14
CA ILE A 82 -6.97 -39.87 1.16
C ILE A 82 -8.36 -39.82 1.80
N LEU A 83 -8.99 -38.65 1.76
CA LEU A 83 -10.39 -38.48 2.09
C LEU A 83 -11.18 -38.22 0.80
N ASN A 84 -12.18 -39.05 0.54
CA ASN A 84 -12.97 -38.97 -0.70
C ASN A 84 -13.94 -37.77 -0.65
N TYR A 85 -14.58 -37.60 0.48
CA TYR A 85 -15.44 -36.46 0.78
C TYR A 85 -15.37 -36.14 2.28
N LEU A 86 -15.85 -34.98 2.66
CA LEU A 86 -16.05 -34.55 4.05
C LEU A 86 -17.37 -33.80 4.14
N VAL A 87 -18.28 -34.29 4.96
CA VAL A 87 -19.47 -33.56 5.38
C VAL A 87 -19.21 -33.04 6.78
N THR A 88 -19.42 -31.76 7.03
CA THR A 88 -19.31 -31.18 8.37
C THR A 88 -20.61 -30.49 8.78
N ILE A 89 -20.91 -30.55 10.08
CA ILE A 89 -21.89 -29.70 10.73
C ILE A 89 -21.12 -28.84 11.72
N ASP A 90 -21.02 -27.55 11.44
CA ASP A 90 -20.28 -26.58 12.25
C ASP A 90 -21.26 -25.72 13.03
N MET A 91 -20.97 -25.53 14.31
CA MET A 91 -21.73 -24.68 15.22
C MET A 91 -20.79 -23.68 15.88
N ALA A 92 -21.00 -22.41 15.58
CA ALA A 92 -20.26 -21.34 16.25
C ALA A 92 -21.20 -20.47 17.09
N PHE A 93 -20.66 -20.02 18.20
CA PHE A 93 -21.33 -19.15 19.15
C PHE A 93 -20.39 -18.01 19.54
N GLY A 94 -20.86 -16.79 19.43
CA GLY A 94 -20.14 -15.59 19.82
C GLY A 94 -20.98 -14.75 20.80
N MET A 95 -20.33 -14.14 21.79
CA MET A 95 -20.97 -13.25 22.75
C MET A 95 -20.04 -12.09 23.13
N ALA A 96 -20.55 -10.87 23.09
CA ALA A 96 -19.86 -9.71 23.60
C ALA A 96 -20.07 -9.57 25.12
N LEU A 97 -18.98 -9.62 25.88
CA LEU A 97 -18.99 -9.42 27.32
C LEU A 97 -18.96 -7.92 27.68
N SER A 98 -18.36 -7.13 26.83
CA SER A 98 -18.25 -5.67 26.96
C SER A 98 -17.97 -5.07 25.57
N ASP A 99 -17.94 -3.75 25.49
CA ASP A 99 -17.60 -3.02 24.26
C ASP A 99 -16.18 -3.28 23.75
N ARG A 100 -15.35 -3.98 24.53
CA ARG A 100 -13.95 -4.30 24.18
C ARG A 100 -13.62 -5.77 24.19
N ILE A 101 -14.47 -6.62 24.76
CA ILE A 101 -14.16 -8.03 24.95
C ILE A 101 -15.35 -8.88 24.49
N ALA A 102 -15.06 -9.84 23.62
CA ALA A 102 -16.01 -10.89 23.25
C ALA A 102 -15.36 -12.27 23.35
N ILE A 103 -16.18 -13.28 23.53
CA ILE A 103 -15.76 -14.68 23.52
C ILE A 103 -16.47 -15.42 22.40
N GLY A 104 -15.82 -16.47 21.92
CA GLY A 104 -16.39 -17.34 20.90
C GLY A 104 -16.08 -18.81 21.17
N ILE A 105 -16.96 -19.64 20.71
CA ILE A 105 -16.83 -21.11 20.77
C ILE A 105 -17.23 -21.63 19.39
N ASP A 106 -16.45 -22.54 18.84
CA ASP A 106 -16.77 -23.27 17.63
C ASP A 106 -16.55 -24.76 17.85
N ALA A 107 -17.55 -25.55 17.50
CA ALA A 107 -17.51 -27.00 17.56
C ALA A 107 -18.13 -27.58 16.29
N ALA A 108 -17.51 -28.59 15.75
CA ALA A 108 -17.99 -29.25 14.54
C ALA A 108 -17.98 -30.77 14.68
N GLY A 109 -18.90 -31.40 13.94
CA GLY A 109 -18.89 -32.83 13.71
C GLY A 109 -18.69 -33.16 12.24
N TYR A 110 -18.19 -34.34 11.95
CA TYR A 110 -17.92 -34.76 10.58
C TYR A 110 -18.51 -36.15 10.24
N ARG A 111 -18.74 -36.35 8.96
CA ARG A 111 -18.86 -37.65 8.31
C ARG A 111 -18.00 -37.66 7.04
N THR A 112 -17.22 -38.72 6.85
CA THR A 112 -16.32 -38.88 5.71
C THR A 112 -16.22 -40.31 5.29
N ALA A 113 -15.57 -40.55 4.14
CA ALA A 113 -15.08 -41.87 3.75
C ALA A 113 -13.64 -41.71 3.21
N THR A 114 -12.81 -42.73 3.48
CA THR A 114 -11.49 -42.81 2.85
C THR A 114 -11.64 -43.06 1.35
N GLY A 115 -10.64 -42.61 0.56
CA GLY A 115 -10.58 -42.94 -0.87
C GLY A 115 -10.47 -44.45 -1.10
N SER A 116 -10.98 -44.93 -2.25
CA SER A 116 -10.84 -46.34 -2.60
C SER A 116 -9.37 -46.69 -2.74
N GLY A 117 -8.95 -47.74 -2.03
CA GLY A 117 -7.53 -48.15 -2.02
C GLY A 117 -6.77 -47.72 -0.79
N TYR A 118 -7.32 -46.84 0.08
CA TYR A 118 -6.69 -46.38 1.30
C TYR A 118 -7.44 -46.87 2.55
N GLY A 119 -6.69 -47.51 3.43
CA GLY A 119 -7.12 -47.79 4.79
C GLY A 119 -6.44 -46.88 5.76
N VAL A 120 -7.17 -46.45 6.75
CA VAL A 120 -6.60 -45.75 7.88
C VAL A 120 -6.07 -46.76 8.87
N ARG A 121 -5.00 -46.39 9.59
CA ARG A 121 -4.31 -47.20 10.60
C ARG A 121 -5.16 -48.25 11.33
N GLY A 122 -4.60 -49.45 11.39
CA GLY A 122 -5.06 -50.48 12.31
C GLY A 122 -6.43 -51.08 12.08
N ARG A 123 -7.23 -50.58 11.15
CA ARG A 123 -8.57 -51.11 10.88
C ARG A 123 -8.62 -52.26 9.88
N TYR A 124 -7.53 -52.53 9.18
CA TYR A 124 -7.46 -53.65 8.25
C TYR A 124 -6.59 -54.78 8.80
N GLY A 125 -7.24 -55.64 9.56
CA GLY A 125 -6.66 -56.90 9.99
C GLY A 125 -6.57 -57.87 8.79
N GLY A 126 -5.48 -57.88 8.07
CA GLY A 126 -5.28 -58.84 7.02
C GLY A 126 -4.03 -58.55 6.22
N MET A 127 -3.06 -59.40 6.32
CA MET A 127 -1.80 -59.46 5.57
C MET A 127 -1.13 -58.11 5.24
N GLY A 128 -0.24 -57.74 6.07
CA GLY A 128 0.53 -56.51 6.02
C GLY A 128 0.16 -55.57 7.17
N GLN A 129 -0.09 -56.14 8.31
CA GLN A 129 -0.46 -55.46 9.52
C GLN A 129 0.57 -54.36 9.84
N ILE A 130 0.13 -53.12 9.73
CA ILE A 130 0.55 -52.12 10.67
C ILE A 130 -0.41 -52.22 11.80
N SER A 131 -0.15 -53.13 12.72
CA SER A 131 -1.05 -53.50 13.82
C SER A 131 -0.96 -52.56 15.02
N GLN A 132 -0.38 -51.37 14.87
CA GLN A 132 -0.29 -50.42 15.97
C GLN A 132 -1.00 -49.10 15.64
N PRO A 133 -2.06 -48.74 16.36
CA PRO A 133 -2.79 -47.49 16.15
C PRO A 133 -1.96 -46.23 16.34
N SER A 134 -0.76 -46.34 16.85
CA SER A 134 0.11 -45.25 17.30
C SER A 134 1.22 -44.83 16.31
N THR A 135 1.23 -45.27 15.08
CA THR A 135 2.41 -45.17 14.25
C THR A 135 2.47 -44.03 13.21
N GLY A 136 1.41 -43.27 13.02
CA GLY A 136 1.40 -42.20 11.99
C GLY A 136 1.59 -42.67 10.54
N LEU A 137 1.43 -43.96 10.28
CA LEU A 137 1.68 -44.57 8.99
C LEU A 137 0.39 -44.74 8.18
N ILE A 138 0.43 -44.29 6.92
CA ILE A 138 -0.61 -44.56 5.93
C ILE A 138 -0.15 -45.70 5.05
N SER A 139 -0.97 -46.75 4.89
CA SER A 139 -0.69 -47.77 3.90
C SER A 139 -1.01 -47.25 2.50
N LEU A 140 -0.02 -47.24 1.63
CA LEU A 140 -0.19 -46.87 0.21
C LEU A 140 -0.69 -48.02 -0.64
N ARG A 141 -0.94 -49.17 -0.08
CA ARG A 141 -1.37 -50.34 -0.84
C ARG A 141 -2.83 -50.23 -1.24
N PRO A 142 -3.19 -50.30 -2.54
CA PRO A 142 -4.57 -50.40 -2.96
C PRO A 142 -5.28 -51.59 -2.28
N LEU A 143 -6.41 -51.34 -1.66
CA LEU A 143 -7.20 -52.40 -1.02
C LEU A 143 -7.76 -53.45 -1.99
N SER A 144 -7.77 -53.14 -3.30
CA SER A 144 -8.15 -54.04 -4.37
C SER A 144 -7.33 -55.36 -4.44
N ASN A 145 -6.20 -55.42 -3.76
CA ASN A 145 -5.35 -56.62 -3.72
C ASN A 145 -5.51 -57.43 -2.41
N LEU A 146 -6.37 -57.03 -1.48
CA LEU A 146 -6.49 -57.69 -0.19
C LEU A 146 -7.31 -58.96 -0.24
N ASP A 147 -8.30 -59.03 -1.08
CA ASP A 147 -9.08 -60.26 -1.32
C ASP A 147 -9.82 -60.14 -2.66
N PRO A 148 -9.31 -60.83 -3.73
CA PRO A 148 -10.02 -60.83 -5.00
C PRO A 148 -11.38 -61.53 -4.95
N SER A 149 -11.72 -62.20 -3.86
CA SER A 149 -13.00 -62.85 -3.64
C SER A 149 -13.97 -62.03 -2.76
N ALA A 150 -13.55 -60.88 -2.24
CA ALA A 150 -14.42 -60.06 -1.44
C ALA A 150 -15.58 -59.47 -2.26
N PRO A 151 -16.81 -59.58 -1.85
CA PRO A 151 -17.95 -59.11 -2.62
C PRO A 151 -17.90 -57.59 -2.79
N PRO A 152 -18.32 -57.05 -3.95
CA PRO A 152 -18.44 -55.60 -4.17
C PRO A 152 -19.33 -54.99 -3.09
N GLY A 153 -18.82 -53.99 -2.40
CA GLY A 153 -19.51 -53.34 -1.30
C GLY A 153 -19.08 -53.78 0.09
N SER A 154 -18.12 -54.70 0.22
CA SER A 154 -17.45 -54.95 1.50
C SER A 154 -16.53 -53.78 1.85
N SER A 155 -16.33 -53.49 3.15
CA SER A 155 -15.53 -52.37 3.65
C SER A 155 -14.12 -52.28 3.06
N GLY A 156 -13.60 -53.35 2.52
CA GLY A 156 -12.33 -53.41 1.85
C GLY A 156 -12.28 -52.81 0.40
N TYR A 157 -13.45 -52.56 -0.22
CA TYR A 157 -13.52 -52.04 -1.60
C TYR A 157 -13.92 -50.58 -1.72
N LEU A 158 -14.64 -50.04 -0.75
CA LEU A 158 -15.23 -48.70 -0.88
C LEU A 158 -14.55 -47.62 0.02
N GLY A 159 -13.60 -48.03 0.82
CA GLY A 159 -13.07 -47.21 1.91
C GLY A 159 -13.98 -47.27 3.16
N ASP A 160 -13.47 -46.85 4.30
CA ASP A 160 -14.23 -46.81 5.56
C ASP A 160 -15.08 -45.55 5.63
N GLU A 161 -16.34 -45.68 5.99
CA GLU A 161 -17.17 -44.57 6.41
C GLU A 161 -16.89 -44.26 7.88
N LEU A 162 -16.67 -42.99 8.18
CA LEU A 162 -16.26 -42.51 9.48
C LEU A 162 -17.09 -41.31 9.88
N ALA A 163 -17.34 -41.15 11.16
CA ALA A 163 -18.03 -39.99 11.73
C ALA A 163 -17.53 -39.74 13.15
N GLY A 164 -17.42 -38.48 13.50
CA GLY A 164 -16.93 -38.08 14.82
C GLY A 164 -16.96 -36.56 15.02
N PRO A 165 -16.50 -36.09 16.18
CA PRO A 165 -16.26 -34.67 16.39
C PRO A 165 -15.00 -34.21 15.62
N LEU A 166 -14.95 -32.94 15.27
CA LEU A 166 -13.74 -32.20 14.96
C LEU A 166 -13.21 -31.48 16.22
N ASP A 167 -12.03 -30.91 16.13
CA ASP A 167 -11.45 -30.10 17.20
C ASP A 167 -12.34 -28.91 17.52
N ALA A 168 -12.53 -28.62 18.80
CA ALA A 168 -13.28 -27.46 19.24
C ALA A 168 -12.36 -26.24 19.41
N ARG A 169 -12.85 -25.06 19.07
CA ARG A 169 -12.11 -23.80 19.21
C ARG A 169 -12.77 -22.90 20.25
N PHE A 170 -11.94 -22.29 21.09
CA PHE A 170 -12.33 -21.25 22.04
C PHE A 170 -11.57 -19.98 21.71
N GLY A 171 -12.27 -18.90 21.49
CA GLY A 171 -11.72 -17.61 21.10
C GLY A 171 -12.01 -16.50 22.10
N LEU A 172 -11.06 -15.60 22.25
CA LEU A 172 -11.19 -14.33 22.95
C LEU A 172 -10.88 -13.22 21.96
N LYS A 173 -11.80 -12.28 21.78
CA LYS A 173 -11.61 -11.07 20.98
C LYS A 173 -11.39 -9.88 21.89
N LEU A 174 -10.36 -9.08 21.61
CA LEU A 174 -10.05 -7.83 22.29
C LEU A 174 -10.03 -6.69 21.27
N ALA A 175 -11.01 -5.82 21.34
CA ALA A 175 -11.09 -4.63 20.49
C ALA A 175 -9.97 -3.63 20.86
N LEU A 176 -9.03 -3.43 19.95
CA LEU A 176 -7.91 -2.50 20.10
C LEU A 176 -8.32 -1.10 19.68
N VAL A 177 -8.95 -0.99 18.52
CA VAL A 177 -9.45 0.26 17.94
C VAL A 177 -10.82 -0.01 17.32
N GLN A 178 -11.79 0.85 17.63
CA GLN A 178 -13.10 0.86 17.01
C GLN A 178 -13.36 2.29 16.53
N ARG A 179 -13.38 2.51 15.24
CA ARG A 179 -13.67 3.77 14.57
C ARG A 179 -14.80 3.57 13.57
N PRO A 180 -15.54 4.59 13.17
CA PRO A 180 -16.63 4.44 12.21
C PRO A 180 -16.22 3.75 10.92
N LEU A 181 -15.12 4.18 10.28
CA LEU A 181 -14.64 3.65 9.01
C LEU A 181 -13.78 2.38 9.15
N TRP A 182 -13.11 2.15 10.27
CA TRP A 182 -12.23 1.01 10.45
C TRP A 182 -12.15 0.52 11.88
N ALA A 183 -11.82 -0.74 12.03
CA ALA A 183 -11.65 -1.38 13.32
C ALA A 183 -10.45 -2.33 13.30
N LEU A 184 -9.82 -2.51 14.46
CA LEU A 184 -8.74 -3.46 14.69
C LEU A 184 -9.01 -4.22 15.98
N THR A 185 -8.95 -5.54 15.90
CA THR A 185 -9.21 -6.45 17.03
C THR A 185 -8.15 -7.53 17.08
N ALA A 186 -7.64 -7.81 18.27
CA ALA A 186 -6.82 -8.98 18.51
C ALA A 186 -7.73 -10.17 18.88
N VAL A 187 -7.48 -11.32 18.26
CA VAL A 187 -8.19 -12.57 18.51
C VAL A 187 -7.17 -13.61 18.96
N GLY A 188 -7.39 -14.19 20.10
CA GLY A 188 -6.61 -15.33 20.60
C GLY A 188 -7.48 -16.57 20.68
N SER A 189 -7.13 -17.62 19.96
CA SER A 189 -7.88 -18.88 19.98
C SER A 189 -7.04 -20.03 20.52
N VAL A 190 -7.71 -20.93 21.22
CA VAL A 190 -7.16 -22.23 21.63
C VAL A 190 -8.02 -23.30 20.98
N VAL A 191 -7.38 -24.19 20.24
CA VAL A 191 -8.02 -25.37 19.63
C VAL A 191 -7.74 -26.56 20.50
N LEU A 192 -8.79 -27.25 20.89
CA LEU A 192 -8.75 -28.42 21.75
C LEU A 192 -8.87 -29.69 20.90
N PRO A 193 -8.02 -30.70 21.10
CA PRO A 193 -7.94 -31.89 20.29
C PRO A 193 -9.05 -32.87 20.63
N PHE A 194 -10.28 -32.60 20.20
CA PHE A 194 -11.41 -33.50 20.27
C PHE A 194 -11.60 -34.34 19.01
N GLY A 195 -11.03 -33.91 17.91
CA GLY A 195 -11.08 -34.56 16.61
C GLY A 195 -10.36 -35.91 16.61
N ASP A 196 -10.55 -36.65 15.53
CA ASP A 196 -9.89 -37.92 15.34
C ASP A 196 -8.55 -37.70 14.63
N ASP A 197 -7.49 -37.64 15.42
CA ASP A 197 -6.13 -37.44 14.95
C ASP A 197 -5.68 -38.56 14.00
N GLN A 198 -6.17 -39.77 14.20
CA GLN A 198 -5.87 -40.92 13.33
C GLN A 198 -6.54 -40.85 11.96
N MET A 199 -7.61 -40.07 11.84
CA MET A 199 -8.34 -39.83 10.60
C MET A 199 -7.93 -38.57 9.87
N LEU A 200 -6.92 -37.85 10.35
CA LEU A 200 -6.47 -36.55 9.81
C LEU A 200 -7.56 -35.47 9.87
N LEU A 201 -8.40 -35.53 10.89
CA LEU A 201 -9.52 -34.65 11.16
C LEU A 201 -9.47 -34.09 12.58
N GLY A 202 -8.28 -33.93 13.11
CA GLY A 202 -7.95 -33.29 14.35
C GLY A 202 -6.44 -33.19 14.58
N ASP A 203 -6.04 -32.23 15.38
CA ASP A 203 -4.67 -32.09 15.86
C ASP A 203 -4.42 -33.05 17.04
N ALA A 204 -3.19 -33.56 17.15
CA ALA A 204 -2.85 -34.46 18.26
C ALA A 204 -2.82 -33.74 19.61
N ASN A 205 -2.52 -32.45 19.60
CA ASN A 205 -2.32 -31.61 20.78
C ASN A 205 -3.01 -30.26 20.64
N LEU A 206 -2.93 -29.44 21.70
CA LEU A 206 -3.44 -28.07 21.69
C LEU A 206 -2.82 -27.25 20.57
N VAL A 207 -3.63 -26.41 19.94
CA VAL A 207 -3.17 -25.43 18.95
C VAL A 207 -3.52 -24.03 19.43
N PHE A 208 -2.61 -23.10 19.24
CA PHE A 208 -2.80 -21.69 19.56
C PHE A 208 -2.89 -20.87 18.28
N GLU A 209 -3.92 -20.05 18.15
CA GLU A 209 -4.14 -19.21 16.97
C GLU A 209 -4.30 -17.73 17.37
N PRO A 210 -3.19 -17.01 17.60
CA PRO A 210 -3.23 -15.56 17.70
C PRO A 210 -3.46 -14.93 16.32
N ARG A 211 -4.41 -13.98 16.22
CA ARG A 211 -4.75 -13.27 15.00
C ARG A 211 -4.97 -11.77 15.27
N LEU A 212 -4.70 -10.94 14.28
CA LEU A 212 -5.19 -9.58 14.18
C LEU A 212 -6.25 -9.55 13.09
N ALA A 213 -7.42 -9.05 13.41
CA ALA A 213 -8.50 -8.81 12.48
C ALA A 213 -8.59 -7.29 12.24
N PHE A 214 -8.56 -6.91 10.99
CA PHE A 214 -8.78 -5.54 10.53
C PHE A 214 -10.05 -5.50 9.69
N GLU A 215 -10.87 -4.50 9.89
CA GLU A 215 -12.09 -4.27 9.12
C GLU A 215 -12.11 -2.84 8.65
N TRP A 216 -12.44 -2.64 7.39
CA TRP A 216 -12.62 -1.34 6.77
C TRP A 216 -13.97 -1.27 6.07
N ARG A 217 -14.68 -0.19 6.28
CA ARG A 217 -15.99 0.11 5.70
C ARG A 217 -15.86 1.37 4.85
N PRO A 218 -15.48 1.25 3.56
CA PRO A 218 -15.28 2.41 2.68
C PRO A 218 -16.56 3.13 2.30
N ASP A 219 -17.70 2.46 2.41
CA ASP A 219 -19.00 2.97 2.02
C ASP A 219 -20.03 2.62 3.08
N ARG A 220 -20.69 3.63 3.63
CA ARG A 220 -21.74 3.46 4.62
C ARG A 220 -23.09 3.15 3.97
N ILE A 221 -23.30 3.63 2.75
CA ILE A 221 -24.57 3.50 2.02
C ILE A 221 -24.84 2.05 1.60
N HIS A 222 -23.83 1.37 1.04
CA HIS A 222 -23.95 -0.02 0.55
C HIS A 222 -23.46 -1.08 1.51
N ALA A 223 -23.17 -0.72 2.78
CA ALA A 223 -22.65 -1.64 3.80
C ALA A 223 -21.48 -2.49 3.33
N THR A 224 -20.66 -1.97 2.44
CA THR A 224 -19.45 -2.63 1.97
C THR A 224 -18.49 -2.82 3.14
N ARG A 225 -18.05 -4.05 3.37
CA ARG A 225 -17.06 -4.38 4.39
C ARG A 225 -15.90 -5.12 3.77
N LEU A 226 -14.70 -4.68 4.08
CA LEU A 226 -13.47 -5.39 3.75
C LEU A 226 -12.81 -5.85 5.05
N ILE A 227 -12.46 -7.12 5.11
CA ILE A 227 -11.85 -7.75 6.28
C ILE A 227 -10.50 -8.32 5.88
N ALA A 228 -9.51 -8.12 6.73
CA ALA A 228 -8.21 -8.76 6.61
C ALA A 228 -7.83 -9.39 7.94
N ASN A 229 -7.34 -10.62 7.90
CA ASN A 229 -6.81 -11.32 9.06
C ASN A 229 -5.34 -11.68 8.84
N LEU A 230 -4.54 -11.48 9.86
CA LEU A 230 -3.15 -11.93 9.90
C LEU A 230 -2.88 -12.57 11.25
N GLY A 231 -2.36 -13.77 11.25
CA GLY A 231 -2.09 -14.52 12.48
C GLY A 231 -1.18 -15.70 12.26
N ALA A 232 -1.10 -16.54 13.27
CA ALA A 232 -0.32 -17.77 13.21
C ALA A 232 -1.15 -18.91 13.81
N ARG A 233 -1.00 -20.10 13.26
CA ARG A 233 -1.41 -21.36 13.87
C ARG A 233 -0.15 -22.01 14.46
N ILE A 234 -0.03 -21.98 15.77
CA ILE A 234 1.14 -22.51 16.50
C ILE A 234 0.76 -23.89 17.02
N ARG A 235 1.40 -24.90 16.48
CA ARG A 235 1.06 -26.30 16.71
C ARG A 235 2.29 -27.18 16.81
N GLU A 236 2.09 -28.41 17.22
CA GLU A 236 3.10 -29.44 17.13
C GLU A 236 3.33 -29.80 15.66
N ARG A 237 4.60 -30.08 15.31
CA ARG A 237 4.94 -30.57 13.98
C ARG A 237 4.48 -32.02 13.84
N THR A 238 3.72 -32.32 12.79
CA THR A 238 3.23 -33.64 12.45
C THR A 238 3.78 -34.08 11.13
N VAL A 239 4.36 -35.28 11.08
CA VAL A 239 4.88 -35.89 9.87
C VAL A 239 4.11 -37.17 9.59
N LEU A 240 3.36 -37.16 8.49
CA LEU A 240 2.68 -38.36 8.00
C LEU A 240 3.69 -39.17 7.17
N GLN A 241 3.85 -40.41 7.57
CA GLN A 241 4.68 -41.37 6.86
C GLN A 241 3.81 -42.41 6.16
N ALA A 242 4.23 -42.81 4.99
CA ALA A 242 3.58 -43.88 4.26
C ALA A 242 4.63 -44.93 3.86
N TYR A 243 4.20 -46.18 3.78
CA TYR A 243 5.03 -47.22 3.23
C TYR A 243 4.17 -48.07 2.27
N ASP A 244 4.82 -48.53 1.23
CA ASP A 244 4.27 -49.50 0.30
C ASP A 244 5.09 -50.80 0.40
N PRO A 245 4.50 -51.88 0.92
CA PRO A 245 5.19 -53.16 1.07
C PRO A 245 5.66 -53.76 -0.26
N MET A 246 5.09 -53.29 -1.38
CA MET A 246 5.46 -53.81 -2.72
C MET A 246 6.67 -53.10 -3.33
N THR A 247 6.81 -51.79 -3.06
CA THR A 247 7.84 -50.96 -3.73
C THR A 247 8.91 -50.47 -2.77
N MET A 248 8.62 -50.35 -1.47
CA MET A 248 9.53 -49.80 -0.48
C MET A 248 10.06 -50.81 0.53
N GLY A 249 9.74 -52.12 0.38
CA GLY A 249 10.08 -53.14 1.34
C GLY A 249 8.92 -53.52 2.26
N GLN A 250 9.09 -54.59 3.03
CA GLN A 250 8.04 -55.15 3.89
C GLN A 250 8.07 -54.64 5.33
N SER A 251 8.93 -53.68 5.62
CA SER A 251 9.14 -53.21 6.98
C SER A 251 8.61 -51.78 7.15
N PRO A 252 7.92 -51.46 8.22
CA PRO A 252 7.61 -50.07 8.59
C PRO A 252 8.85 -49.19 8.73
N ALA A 253 10.04 -49.76 8.87
CA ALA A 253 11.29 -49.01 8.86
C ALA A 253 11.59 -48.33 7.51
N ASP A 254 10.96 -48.79 6.44
CA ASP A 254 11.10 -48.22 5.10
C ASP A 254 10.09 -47.07 4.83
N ALA A 255 9.32 -46.69 5.84
CA ALA A 255 8.34 -45.61 5.72
C ALA A 255 9.00 -44.27 5.41
N ARG A 256 8.44 -43.56 4.42
CA ARG A 256 8.89 -42.24 4.01
C ARG A 256 7.85 -41.17 4.28
N ALA A 257 8.29 -39.93 4.51
CA ALA A 257 7.40 -38.81 4.73
C ALA A 257 6.65 -38.44 3.46
N VAL A 258 5.33 -38.27 3.55
CA VAL A 258 4.44 -37.88 2.44
C VAL A 258 3.78 -36.52 2.69
N LEU A 259 3.63 -36.13 3.94
CA LEU A 259 3.12 -34.82 4.35
C LEU A 259 3.81 -34.42 5.64
N ASP A 260 4.23 -33.16 5.70
CA ASP A 260 4.94 -32.59 6.85
C ASP A 260 4.34 -31.23 7.16
N VAL A 261 3.66 -31.12 8.29
CA VAL A 261 2.89 -29.93 8.69
C VAL A 261 3.32 -29.48 10.08
N GLY A 262 3.83 -28.27 10.15
CA GLY A 262 4.19 -27.59 11.39
C GLY A 262 3.29 -26.39 11.66
N SER A 263 3.85 -25.39 12.35
CA SER A 263 3.17 -24.11 12.54
C SER A 263 3.04 -23.34 11.23
N GLU A 264 1.99 -22.54 11.12
CA GLU A 264 1.60 -21.87 9.89
C GLU A 264 1.28 -20.40 10.15
N LEU A 265 1.62 -19.53 9.23
CA LEU A 265 1.10 -18.17 9.15
C LEU A 265 -0.29 -18.23 8.53
N LEU A 266 -1.27 -17.66 9.21
CA LEU A 266 -2.64 -17.49 8.72
C LEU A 266 -2.76 -16.09 8.13
N SER A 267 -3.10 -15.98 6.88
CA SER A 267 -3.42 -14.72 6.24
C SER A 267 -4.71 -14.85 5.43
N GLY A 268 -5.53 -13.83 5.47
CA GLY A 268 -6.76 -13.86 4.70
C GLY A 268 -7.30 -12.46 4.47
N VAL A 269 -7.97 -12.32 3.34
CA VAL A 269 -8.70 -11.11 2.96
C VAL A 269 -10.07 -11.51 2.45
N GLY A 270 -11.07 -10.74 2.76
CA GLY A 270 -12.43 -10.98 2.31
C GLY A 270 -13.27 -9.72 2.33
N GLY A 271 -14.44 -9.83 1.79
CA GLY A 271 -15.37 -8.71 1.75
C GLY A 271 -16.81 -9.14 1.65
N VAL A 272 -17.69 -8.25 2.04
CA VAL A 272 -19.14 -8.33 1.89
C VAL A 272 -19.60 -7.09 1.15
N TYR A 273 -20.46 -7.27 0.18
CA TYR A 273 -21.11 -6.22 -0.56
C TYR A 273 -22.63 -6.43 -0.50
N GLU A 274 -23.36 -5.45 -0.04
CA GLU A 274 -24.80 -5.48 0.04
C GLU A 274 -25.41 -5.13 -1.31
N LEU A 275 -25.95 -6.13 -2.01
CA LEU A 275 -26.63 -5.96 -3.31
C LEU A 275 -28.01 -5.34 -3.15
N THR A 276 -28.71 -5.73 -2.09
CA THR A 276 -30.01 -5.20 -1.68
C THR A 276 -30.10 -5.28 -0.15
N PRO A 277 -31.02 -4.60 0.52
CA PRO A 277 -31.18 -4.70 1.97
C PRO A 277 -31.40 -6.14 2.51
N ARG A 278 -31.69 -7.09 1.62
CA ARG A 278 -31.89 -8.50 1.97
C ARG A 278 -30.86 -9.45 1.40
N LEU A 279 -30.09 -9.02 0.41
CA LEU A 279 -29.15 -9.90 -0.31
C LEU A 279 -27.75 -9.29 -0.29
N SER A 280 -26.80 -10.04 0.21
CA SER A 280 -25.37 -9.69 0.19
C SER A 280 -24.55 -10.73 -0.55
N ALA A 281 -23.55 -10.27 -1.31
CA ALA A 281 -22.51 -11.13 -1.87
C ALA A 281 -21.25 -11.02 -1.00
N SER A 282 -20.54 -12.13 -0.86
CA SER A 282 -19.32 -12.18 -0.07
C SER A 282 -18.28 -13.09 -0.70
N GLY A 283 -17.02 -12.80 -0.41
CA GLY A 283 -15.89 -13.61 -0.86
C GLY A 283 -14.73 -13.53 0.10
N GLU A 284 -13.94 -14.59 0.17
CA GLU A 284 -12.69 -14.63 0.93
C GLU A 284 -11.62 -15.41 0.21
N LEU A 285 -10.38 -15.01 0.45
CA LEU A 285 -9.16 -15.72 0.09
C LEU A 285 -8.36 -15.92 1.37
N VAL A 286 -8.08 -17.16 1.74
CA VAL A 286 -7.33 -17.53 2.94
C VAL A 286 -6.12 -18.37 2.55
N ALA A 287 -4.98 -18.08 3.17
CA ALA A 287 -3.73 -18.80 2.96
C ALA A 287 -3.14 -19.26 4.30
N PHE A 288 -2.67 -20.50 4.30
CA PHE A 288 -1.91 -21.13 5.38
C PHE A 288 -0.49 -21.33 4.87
N THR A 289 0.43 -20.46 5.30
CA THR A 289 1.83 -20.48 4.86
C THR A 289 2.69 -21.13 5.92
N PRO A 290 3.48 -22.15 5.59
CA PRO A 290 4.36 -22.81 6.55
C PRO A 290 5.31 -21.84 7.24
N LEU A 291 5.48 -21.98 8.54
CA LEU A 291 6.47 -21.27 9.33
C LEU A 291 7.70 -22.16 9.59
N PRO A 292 8.85 -21.58 9.94
CA PRO A 292 10.03 -22.36 10.33
C PRO A 292 9.73 -23.32 11.49
N ASP A 293 10.32 -24.52 11.44
CA ASP A 293 10.12 -25.57 12.44
C ASP A 293 10.39 -25.13 13.88
N ALA A 294 11.29 -24.15 14.07
CA ALA A 294 11.61 -23.59 15.39
C ALA A 294 10.42 -22.92 16.08
N LEU A 295 9.37 -22.59 15.34
CA LEU A 295 8.13 -22.00 15.88
C LEU A 295 7.08 -23.07 16.21
N SER A 296 7.29 -24.32 15.84
CA SER A 296 6.43 -25.44 16.25
C SER A 296 6.84 -25.92 17.63
N TRP A 297 5.86 -26.37 18.40
CA TRP A 297 6.12 -26.89 19.73
C TRP A 297 5.94 -28.43 19.78
N GLY A 298 6.39 -29.04 20.87
CA GLY A 298 6.31 -30.48 21.06
C GLY A 298 7.53 -31.26 20.58
N ASP A 299 7.54 -32.56 20.81
CA ASP A 299 8.63 -33.49 20.48
C ASP A 299 8.19 -34.44 19.35
N CYS A 300 8.09 -33.91 18.13
CA CYS A 300 7.73 -34.72 16.96
C CYS A 300 8.71 -35.88 16.77
N ARG A 301 8.18 -37.11 16.77
CA ARG A 301 8.94 -38.34 16.56
C ARG A 301 8.39 -39.12 15.39
N LEU A 302 9.29 -39.67 14.60
CA LEU A 302 8.97 -40.57 13.52
C LEU A 302 8.70 -41.99 14.07
N TYR A 303 8.13 -42.83 13.24
CA TYR A 303 7.91 -44.26 13.56
C TYR A 303 9.20 -44.95 14.04
N SER A 304 10.35 -44.59 13.47
CA SER A 304 11.66 -45.10 13.87
C SER A 304 12.12 -44.66 15.28
N GLY A 305 11.36 -43.81 15.98
CA GLY A 305 11.74 -43.17 17.22
C GLY A 305 12.68 -41.97 17.06
N ALA A 306 13.15 -41.68 15.83
CA ALA A 306 13.96 -40.52 15.53
C ALA A 306 13.13 -39.25 15.63
N ARG A 307 13.76 -38.09 15.91
CA ARG A 307 13.08 -36.81 15.90
C ARG A 307 12.75 -36.37 14.47
N CYS A 308 11.62 -35.70 14.24
CA CYS A 308 11.26 -35.18 12.92
C CYS A 308 12.30 -34.22 12.34
N THR A 309 13.06 -33.53 13.20
CA THR A 309 14.17 -32.66 12.79
C THR A 309 15.36 -33.40 12.17
N SER A 310 15.43 -34.72 12.30
CA SER A 310 16.47 -35.55 11.67
C SER A 310 16.13 -36.01 10.24
N LEU A 311 14.92 -35.65 9.72
CA LEU A 311 14.53 -35.97 8.34
C LEU A 311 15.50 -35.33 7.34
N LYS A 312 15.94 -36.14 6.38
CA LYS A 312 16.77 -35.73 5.25
C LYS A 312 15.90 -35.69 3.99
N PRO A 313 16.31 -34.99 2.93
CA PRO A 313 15.59 -35.00 1.66
C PRO A 313 15.31 -36.40 1.10
N SER A 314 16.18 -37.37 1.37
CA SER A 314 16.01 -38.78 0.98
C SER A 314 14.89 -39.50 1.74
N ASP A 315 14.45 -38.97 2.87
CA ASP A 315 13.45 -39.60 3.74
C ASP A 315 12.03 -39.21 3.30
N TYR A 316 11.92 -38.32 2.32
CA TYR A 316 10.66 -37.93 1.71
C TYR A 316 10.38 -38.74 0.44
N VAL A 317 9.13 -39.04 0.20
CA VAL A 317 8.67 -39.56 -1.11
C VAL A 317 8.82 -38.45 -2.15
N ALA A 318 9.19 -38.78 -3.37
CA ALA A 318 9.23 -37.81 -4.47
C ALA A 318 7.86 -37.19 -4.67
N GLY A 319 7.79 -35.86 -4.60
CA GLY A 319 6.53 -35.12 -4.64
C GLY A 319 5.81 -34.96 -3.30
N ALA A 320 6.46 -35.35 -2.19
CA ALA A 320 5.92 -35.11 -0.84
C ALA A 320 5.69 -33.61 -0.57
N HIS A 321 4.65 -33.33 0.18
CA HIS A 321 4.33 -31.98 0.60
C HIS A 321 5.11 -31.65 1.88
N HIS A 322 6.25 -30.99 1.71
CA HIS A 322 7.06 -30.46 2.80
C HIS A 322 6.70 -28.99 3.02
N GLY A 323 6.13 -28.66 4.18
CA GLY A 323 5.65 -27.30 4.45
C GLY A 323 4.58 -26.87 3.45
N ASP A 324 3.46 -27.55 3.44
CA ASP A 324 2.40 -27.38 2.43
C ASP A 324 1.71 -26.02 2.52
N LEU A 325 1.88 -25.20 1.49
CA LEU A 325 1.12 -23.96 1.33
C LEU A 325 -0.31 -24.29 0.89
N ALA A 326 -1.30 -24.02 1.72
CA ALA A 326 -2.70 -24.18 1.36
C ALA A 326 -3.37 -22.81 1.15
N VAL A 327 -3.99 -22.63 -0.01
CA VAL A 327 -4.74 -21.43 -0.35
C VAL A 327 -6.16 -21.84 -0.71
N GLN A 328 -7.13 -21.17 -0.11
CA GLN A 328 -8.56 -21.42 -0.33
C GLN A 328 -9.26 -20.14 -0.79
N LEU A 329 -10.13 -20.28 -1.78
CA LEU A 329 -11.03 -19.24 -2.26
C LEU A 329 -12.46 -19.68 -2.00
N THR A 330 -13.25 -18.81 -1.36
CA THR A 330 -14.67 -19.02 -1.08
C THR A 330 -15.46 -17.81 -1.55
N GLY A 331 -16.60 -18.03 -2.19
CA GLY A 331 -17.56 -17.01 -2.55
C GLY A 331 -18.97 -17.45 -2.19
N GLY A 332 -19.84 -16.51 -1.91
CA GLY A 332 -21.20 -16.86 -1.51
C GLY A 332 -22.19 -15.71 -1.50
N LEU A 333 -23.42 -16.08 -1.25
CA LEU A 333 -24.56 -15.19 -1.08
C LEU A 333 -25.15 -15.39 0.31
N MET A 334 -25.59 -14.32 0.92
CA MET A 334 -26.34 -14.32 2.17
C MET A 334 -27.68 -13.61 1.96
N ILE A 335 -28.75 -14.26 2.37
CA ILE A 335 -30.11 -13.73 2.27
C ILE A 335 -30.63 -13.51 3.69
N ARG A 336 -31.00 -12.29 4.02
CA ARG A 336 -31.64 -11.94 5.29
C ARG A 336 -33.11 -12.35 5.24
N VAL A 337 -33.47 -13.36 6.02
CA VAL A 337 -34.82 -13.89 6.10
C VAL A 337 -35.68 -13.06 7.04
N THR A 338 -35.12 -12.74 8.21
CA THR A 338 -35.68 -11.80 9.20
C THR A 338 -34.58 -10.81 9.60
N PRO A 339 -34.88 -9.74 10.33
CA PRO A 339 -33.86 -8.85 10.86
C PRO A 339 -32.73 -9.56 11.62
N GLU A 340 -33.06 -10.68 12.27
CA GLU A 340 -32.13 -11.41 13.13
C GLU A 340 -31.58 -12.71 12.51
N VAL A 341 -32.17 -13.17 11.39
CA VAL A 341 -31.82 -14.45 10.77
C VAL A 341 -31.40 -14.28 9.34
N ALA A 342 -30.23 -14.77 9.01
CA ALA A 342 -29.76 -14.86 7.63
C ALA A 342 -29.46 -16.30 7.24
N ALA A 343 -29.79 -16.67 6.01
CA ALA A 343 -29.37 -17.91 5.37
C ALA A 343 -28.21 -17.62 4.41
N ASN A 344 -27.23 -18.52 4.35
CA ASN A 344 -26.08 -18.40 3.46
C ASN A 344 -25.91 -19.62 2.56
N LEU A 345 -25.35 -19.39 1.38
CA LEU A 345 -24.90 -20.40 0.45
C LEU A 345 -23.52 -20.00 -0.07
N MET A 346 -22.54 -20.85 0.12
CA MET A 346 -21.16 -20.61 -0.22
C MET A 346 -20.60 -21.74 -1.07
N VAL A 347 -19.67 -21.39 -1.98
CA VAL A 347 -18.91 -22.34 -2.76
C VAL A 347 -17.44 -21.95 -2.63
N GLY A 348 -16.60 -22.93 -2.32
CA GLY A 348 -15.18 -22.73 -2.15
C GLY A 348 -14.36 -23.80 -2.88
N THR A 349 -13.08 -23.50 -3.10
CA THR A 349 -12.10 -24.44 -3.67
C THR A 349 -10.72 -24.14 -3.11
N GLY A 350 -9.92 -25.19 -2.91
CA GLY A 350 -8.48 -25.08 -2.67
C GLY A 350 -7.76 -24.79 -3.99
N LEU A 351 -6.86 -23.83 -3.94
CA LEU A 351 -6.06 -23.42 -5.11
C LEU A 351 -4.69 -24.11 -5.13
N THR A 352 -4.16 -24.46 -3.96
CA THR A 352 -2.83 -25.05 -3.79
C THR A 352 -2.82 -26.03 -2.62
N GLY A 353 -1.77 -26.87 -2.56
CA GLY A 353 -1.46 -27.74 -1.43
C GLY A 353 -2.15 -29.10 -1.47
N ALA A 354 -1.72 -29.98 -0.56
CA ALA A 354 -2.34 -31.29 -0.34
C ALA A 354 -3.64 -31.17 0.46
N ARG A 355 -3.70 -30.15 1.32
CA ARG A 355 -4.85 -29.80 2.13
C ARG A 355 -5.64 -28.72 1.41
N GLY A 356 -6.72 -29.06 0.81
CA GLY A 356 -7.60 -28.12 0.13
C GLY A 356 -8.66 -28.85 -0.67
N ASP A 357 -9.89 -28.42 -0.49
CA ASP A 357 -11.03 -29.03 -1.16
C ASP A 357 -10.97 -28.82 -2.66
N GLN A 358 -11.22 -29.86 -3.45
CA GLN A 358 -11.44 -29.67 -4.89
C GLN A 358 -12.66 -28.79 -5.14
N ILE A 359 -13.70 -28.97 -4.35
CA ILE A 359 -14.86 -28.12 -4.28
C ILE A 359 -15.51 -28.30 -2.89
N ARG A 360 -15.95 -27.19 -2.31
CA ARG A 360 -16.75 -27.17 -1.10
C ARG A 360 -18.06 -26.43 -1.39
N VAL A 361 -19.16 -26.97 -0.91
CA VAL A 361 -20.45 -26.29 -0.88
C VAL A 361 -20.90 -26.23 0.56
N THR A 362 -21.21 -25.04 1.05
CA THR A 362 -21.65 -24.82 2.42
C THR A 362 -22.93 -24.03 2.42
N THR A 363 -23.90 -24.45 3.20
CA THR A 363 -25.13 -23.71 3.47
C THR A 363 -25.36 -23.63 4.96
N GLY A 364 -26.10 -22.65 5.41
CA GLY A 364 -26.39 -22.54 6.82
C GLY A 364 -27.20 -21.32 7.20
N ILE A 365 -27.34 -21.17 8.50
CA ILE A 365 -28.13 -20.12 9.13
C ILE A 365 -27.23 -19.39 10.13
N VAL A 366 -27.30 -18.08 10.09
CA VAL A 366 -26.71 -17.18 11.09
C VAL A 366 -27.87 -16.48 11.80
N TRP A 367 -27.92 -16.66 13.11
CA TRP A 367 -28.80 -15.89 13.99
C TRP A 367 -27.96 -14.89 14.79
N SER A 368 -28.36 -13.66 14.77
CA SER A 368 -27.77 -12.59 15.57
C SER A 368 -28.77 -11.45 15.64
N PRO A 369 -28.88 -10.74 16.78
CA PRO A 369 -29.66 -9.48 16.82
C PRO A 369 -29.31 -8.53 15.67
N GLN A 370 -28.06 -8.64 15.17
CA GLN A 370 -27.58 -7.89 14.00
C GLN A 370 -26.84 -8.80 13.01
N PRO A 371 -27.52 -9.67 12.26
CA PRO A 371 -26.86 -10.55 11.30
C PRO A 371 -26.20 -9.74 10.18
N GLY A 372 -24.92 -10.00 9.98
CA GLY A 372 -24.12 -9.30 8.96
C GLY A 372 -23.22 -8.20 9.49
N GLY A 373 -23.06 -8.09 10.83
CA GLY A 373 -22.12 -7.18 11.48
C GLY A 373 -22.51 -5.72 11.48
N GLY A 374 -23.70 -5.46 11.96
CA GLY A 374 -24.03 -4.14 12.43
C GLY A 374 -24.77 -3.22 11.48
N MET A 375 -25.93 -3.64 11.00
CA MET A 375 -26.81 -2.77 10.25
C MET A 375 -28.27 -2.77 10.73
N ALA A 376 -28.61 -3.48 11.78
CA ALA A 376 -29.99 -3.52 12.29
C ALA A 376 -30.21 -2.69 13.57
N ALA A 377 -29.15 -2.26 14.26
CA ALA A 377 -29.28 -1.26 15.33
C ALA A 377 -29.38 0.17 14.78
N GLY A 378 -29.30 0.34 13.48
CA GLY A 378 -29.22 1.61 12.81
C GLY A 378 -30.42 1.98 11.97
N ARG A 379 -31.64 1.56 12.32
CA ARG A 379 -32.87 2.00 11.63
C ARG A 379 -33.77 2.91 12.46
N ALA A 380 -33.41 3.22 13.66
CA ALA A 380 -33.91 4.44 14.25
C ALA A 380 -33.16 5.57 13.55
N ASP A 381 -33.83 6.37 12.85
CA ASP A 381 -33.42 7.58 12.15
C ASP A 381 -34.51 8.58 12.54
N ARG A 382 -34.26 9.25 13.68
CA ARG A 382 -35.29 10.01 14.39
C ARG A 382 -35.60 11.33 13.70
N ASP A 383 -34.61 11.93 13.09
CA ASP A 383 -34.72 13.19 12.38
C ASP A 383 -34.99 12.99 10.88
N GLY A 384 -34.80 11.77 10.35
CA GLY A 384 -35.18 11.39 8.99
C GLY A 384 -34.16 11.82 7.93
N ASP A 385 -32.94 12.06 8.30
CA ASP A 385 -31.88 12.50 7.38
C ASP A 385 -31.26 11.36 6.54
N GLY A 386 -31.51 10.10 6.94
CA GLY A 386 -31.02 8.89 6.28
C GLY A 386 -29.76 8.31 6.92
N ILE A 387 -29.26 8.90 8.01
CA ILE A 387 -28.18 8.40 8.84
C ILE A 387 -28.78 7.77 10.09
N PRO A 388 -28.52 6.50 10.34
CA PRO A 388 -29.10 5.83 11.49
C PRO A 388 -28.56 6.37 12.84
N ASP A 389 -29.42 6.53 13.86
CA ASP A 389 -29.10 7.01 15.22
C ASP A 389 -27.84 6.36 15.84
N ALA A 390 -27.53 5.12 15.47
CA ALA A 390 -26.39 4.39 16.04
C ALA A 390 -25.00 4.88 15.52
N ILE A 391 -25.00 5.61 14.42
CA ILE A 391 -23.77 6.16 13.80
C ILE A 391 -23.86 7.65 13.63
N ASP A 392 -25.02 8.20 13.87
CA ASP A 392 -25.35 9.60 13.86
C ASP A 392 -24.87 10.24 15.16
N GLN A 393 -24.10 11.31 15.06
CA GLN A 393 -23.60 12.04 16.20
C GLN A 393 -24.64 13.01 16.76
N CYS A 394 -25.61 13.42 15.92
CA CYS A 394 -26.70 14.33 16.26
C CYS A 394 -28.09 13.70 15.93
N PRO A 395 -28.49 12.59 16.58
CA PRO A 395 -29.68 11.81 16.20
C PRO A 395 -31.05 12.48 16.27
N ASP A 396 -31.11 13.72 16.67
CA ASP A 396 -32.34 14.52 16.82
C ASP A 396 -32.30 15.79 15.94
N GLU A 397 -31.19 16.03 15.18
CA GLU A 397 -30.98 17.20 14.33
C GLU A 397 -30.53 16.74 12.94
N PRO A 398 -31.37 16.88 11.90
CA PRO A 398 -31.08 16.29 10.59
C PRO A 398 -29.85 16.95 9.92
N GLU A 399 -29.05 16.12 9.28
CA GLU A 399 -27.93 16.49 8.42
C GLU A 399 -28.37 17.39 7.27
N ASP A 400 -27.61 18.44 6.93
CA ASP A 400 -27.94 19.41 5.90
C ASP A 400 -27.48 19.03 4.47
N LYS A 401 -26.65 18.00 4.33
CA LYS A 401 -26.21 17.38 3.06
C LYS A 401 -25.65 18.35 2.03
N ASP A 402 -24.73 19.13 2.46
CA ASP A 402 -24.07 20.15 1.64
C ASP A 402 -22.73 19.68 1.04
N GLY A 403 -22.25 18.49 1.41
CA GLY A 403 -21.01 17.88 0.95
C GLY A 403 -19.86 17.94 1.95
N PHE A 404 -20.08 18.55 3.11
CA PHE A 404 -19.12 18.61 4.21
C PHE A 404 -19.59 17.70 5.34
N GLN A 405 -18.74 16.83 5.82
CA GLN A 405 -19.00 15.87 6.90
C GLN A 405 -20.34 15.12 6.86
N ASP A 406 -21.07 15.09 5.72
CA ASP A 406 -22.39 14.46 5.51
C ASP A 406 -22.55 13.05 6.10
N GLU A 407 -21.47 12.51 6.61
CA GLU A 407 -21.45 11.13 7.10
C GLU A 407 -21.59 11.03 8.61
N ASP A 408 -21.52 12.13 9.34
CA ASP A 408 -21.56 12.08 10.79
C ASP A 408 -22.94 12.38 11.39
N GLY A 409 -23.86 12.91 10.57
CA GLY A 409 -25.26 13.14 10.91
C GLY A 409 -25.50 14.40 11.74
N CYS A 410 -24.56 15.34 11.72
CA CYS A 410 -24.72 16.63 12.39
C CYS A 410 -24.70 17.76 11.38
N PRO A 411 -25.70 18.62 11.34
CA PRO A 411 -25.64 19.76 10.45
C PRO A 411 -24.46 20.67 10.80
N ASP A 412 -23.67 21.02 9.82
CA ASP A 412 -22.54 21.94 9.95
C ASP A 412 -22.90 23.29 9.29
N PRO A 413 -23.57 24.21 9.98
CA PRO A 413 -24.06 25.46 9.38
C PRO A 413 -22.95 26.49 9.12
N ASP A 414 -21.70 26.15 9.38
CA ASP A 414 -20.48 26.96 9.21
C ASP A 414 -19.31 25.97 9.10
N ASN A 415 -19.12 25.42 7.87
CA ASN A 415 -18.26 24.28 7.57
C ASN A 415 -16.78 24.54 7.91
N ASP A 416 -16.27 25.70 7.60
CA ASP A 416 -14.87 26.08 7.80
C ASP A 416 -14.63 26.87 9.09
N ARG A 417 -15.73 27.28 9.77
CA ARG A 417 -15.73 27.95 11.08
C ARG A 417 -15.12 29.34 11.06
N ASP A 418 -15.32 30.03 9.99
CA ASP A 418 -14.91 31.41 9.87
C ASP A 418 -15.92 32.39 10.54
N GLY A 419 -17.13 31.94 10.84
CA GLY A 419 -18.22 32.69 11.46
C GLY A 419 -19.23 33.24 10.47
N ILE A 420 -19.13 32.89 9.20
CA ILE A 420 -20.11 33.20 8.15
C ILE A 420 -20.87 31.91 7.85
N PRO A 421 -22.18 31.88 8.05
CA PRO A 421 -22.94 30.64 7.78
C PRO A 421 -22.94 30.26 6.30
N ASP A 422 -22.84 28.97 5.97
CA ASP A 422 -22.81 28.40 4.60
C ASP A 422 -23.88 28.95 3.68
N ALA A 423 -25.07 29.22 4.22
CA ALA A 423 -26.21 29.77 3.45
C ALA A 423 -25.93 31.15 2.82
N VAL A 424 -24.97 31.89 3.32
CA VAL A 424 -24.58 33.23 2.85
C VAL A 424 -23.10 33.30 2.46
N ASP A 425 -22.34 32.28 2.78
CA ASP A 425 -20.97 32.10 2.42
C ASP A 425 -20.83 31.66 0.96
N LYS A 426 -19.93 32.31 0.22
CA LYS A 426 -19.66 31.94 -1.17
C LYS A 426 -18.62 30.81 -1.27
N CYS A 427 -17.82 30.62 -0.23
CA CYS A 427 -16.76 29.60 -0.15
C CYS A 427 -16.89 28.73 1.12
N PRO A 428 -17.99 28.00 1.34
CA PRO A 428 -18.36 27.35 2.59
C PRO A 428 -17.35 26.35 3.18
N ASN A 429 -16.27 26.06 2.50
CA ASN A 429 -15.24 25.09 2.93
C ASN A 429 -13.83 25.69 2.97
N GLU A 430 -13.70 26.98 2.75
CA GLU A 430 -12.41 27.69 2.73
C GLU A 430 -12.53 28.94 3.60
N PRO A 431 -12.01 28.95 4.83
CA PRO A 431 -12.28 30.00 5.80
C PRO A 431 -11.77 31.36 5.33
N GLU A 432 -12.56 32.38 5.57
CA GLU A 432 -12.26 33.79 5.37
C GLU A 432 -11.00 34.21 6.13
N ASP A 433 -10.10 34.96 5.51
CA ASP A 433 -8.82 35.36 6.10
C ASP A 433 -8.88 36.68 6.93
N LYS A 434 -9.99 37.42 6.87
CA LYS A 434 -10.31 38.58 7.72
C LYS A 434 -9.24 39.64 7.73
N ASP A 435 -8.79 40.03 6.57
CA ASP A 435 -7.77 41.04 6.39
C ASP A 435 -8.32 42.46 6.16
N GLY A 436 -9.63 42.60 5.99
CA GLY A 436 -10.34 43.86 5.76
C GLY A 436 -10.83 44.04 4.32
N PHE A 437 -10.51 43.12 3.44
CA PHE A 437 -10.96 43.11 2.05
C PHE A 437 -12.04 42.05 1.86
N GLN A 438 -13.22 42.41 1.40
CA GLN A 438 -14.36 41.52 1.14
C GLN A 438 -14.78 40.58 2.28
N ASP A 439 -14.36 40.80 3.54
CA ASP A 439 -14.59 39.95 4.73
C ASP A 439 -16.06 39.48 4.93
N GLU A 440 -17.02 39.97 4.16
CA GLU A 440 -18.43 39.66 4.33
C GLU A 440 -18.90 38.54 3.41
N ASP A 441 -18.05 38.07 2.49
CA ASP A 441 -18.47 37.11 1.49
C ASP A 441 -18.02 35.66 1.76
N GLY A 442 -17.15 35.45 2.75
CA GLY A 442 -16.70 34.14 3.22
C GLY A 442 -15.69 33.44 2.31
N CYS A 443 -15.07 34.19 1.41
CA CYS A 443 -14.03 33.64 0.55
C CYS A 443 -12.69 34.28 0.85
N PRO A 444 -11.65 33.52 1.21
CA PRO A 444 -10.34 34.10 1.38
C PRO A 444 -9.86 34.74 0.08
N ASP A 445 -9.45 35.99 0.15
CA ASP A 445 -8.87 36.73 -0.95
C ASP A 445 -7.33 36.79 -0.77
N PRO A 446 -6.57 35.74 -1.11
CA PRO A 446 -5.14 35.67 -0.85
C PRO A 446 -4.29 36.58 -1.76
N ASP A 447 -4.94 37.38 -2.60
CA ASP A 447 -4.36 38.30 -3.58
C ASP A 447 -5.44 39.34 -3.90
N ASN A 448 -5.60 40.33 -3.00
CA ASN A 448 -6.69 41.31 -2.98
C ASN A 448 -6.79 42.17 -4.25
N ASP A 449 -5.67 42.62 -4.75
CA ASP A 449 -5.60 43.49 -5.94
C ASP A 449 -5.39 42.71 -7.26
N LYS A 450 -5.13 41.39 -7.17
CA LYS A 450 -4.99 40.44 -8.29
C LYS A 450 -3.78 40.71 -9.18
N ASP A 451 -2.73 41.15 -8.57
CA ASP A 451 -1.46 41.34 -9.26
C ASP A 451 -0.64 40.05 -9.41
N GLY A 452 -0.96 39.02 -8.62
CA GLY A 452 -0.35 37.69 -8.61
C GLY A 452 0.71 37.51 -7.53
N ILE A 453 0.81 38.44 -6.60
CA ILE A 453 1.62 38.35 -5.37
C ILE A 453 0.64 38.18 -4.21
N PRO A 454 0.73 37.08 -3.46
CA PRO A 454 -0.16 36.87 -2.33
C PRO A 454 0.03 37.92 -1.22
N ASP A 455 -1.05 38.39 -0.59
CA ASP A 455 -1.06 39.42 0.46
C ASP A 455 -0.04 39.19 1.58
N ALA A 456 0.19 37.94 1.95
CA ALA A 456 1.19 37.57 2.96
C ALA A 456 2.64 37.90 2.52
N LEU A 457 2.89 38.12 1.24
CA LEU A 457 4.19 38.44 0.66
C LEU A 457 4.20 39.84 0.05
N ASP A 458 3.00 40.42 -0.12
CA ASP A 458 2.76 41.72 -0.68
C ASP A 458 2.89 42.80 0.40
N LYS A 459 3.60 43.85 0.07
CA LYS A 459 3.71 45.02 0.98
C LYS A 459 2.58 46.04 0.79
N CYS A 460 1.92 45.97 -0.35
CA CYS A 460 0.81 46.86 -0.73
C CYS A 460 -0.40 46.05 -1.20
N PRO A 461 -1.02 45.19 -0.35
CA PRO A 461 -2.02 44.19 -0.73
C PRO A 461 -3.27 44.72 -1.47
N ASP A 462 -3.51 46.01 -1.45
CA ASP A 462 -4.68 46.67 -2.06
C ASP A 462 -4.31 47.51 -3.30
N GLU A 463 -3.03 47.57 -3.67
CA GLU A 463 -2.53 48.39 -4.80
C GLU A 463 -1.67 47.55 -5.72
N PRO A 464 -2.17 47.16 -6.93
CA PRO A 464 -1.52 46.17 -7.76
C PRO A 464 -0.16 46.62 -8.29
N GLU A 465 0.79 45.70 -8.29
CA GLU A 465 2.14 45.83 -8.86
C GLU A 465 2.08 46.19 -10.33
N ASP A 466 2.93 47.14 -10.78
CA ASP A 466 2.94 47.61 -12.16
C ASP A 466 3.81 46.80 -13.15
N LYS A 467 4.56 45.81 -12.64
CA LYS A 467 5.34 44.80 -13.41
C LYS A 467 6.25 45.37 -14.50
N ASP A 468 6.98 46.37 -14.13
CA ASP A 468 7.89 47.07 -15.03
C ASP A 468 9.31 46.52 -15.03
N GLY A 469 9.65 45.62 -14.13
CA GLY A 469 10.94 44.97 -13.98
C GLY A 469 11.79 45.51 -12.84
N PHE A 470 11.23 46.40 -12.02
CA PHE A 470 11.85 46.93 -10.80
C PHE A 470 11.03 46.45 -9.63
N GLN A 471 11.65 45.93 -8.63
CA GLN A 471 11.05 45.39 -7.39
C GLN A 471 9.77 44.53 -7.57
N ASP A 472 9.43 44.05 -8.76
CA ASP A 472 8.23 43.25 -9.12
C ASP A 472 7.90 42.10 -8.16
N GLU A 473 8.72 41.86 -7.15
CA GLU A 473 8.53 40.77 -6.17
C GLU A 473 7.94 41.27 -4.83
N ASP A 474 7.73 42.58 -4.66
CA ASP A 474 7.32 43.13 -3.38
C ASP A 474 5.85 43.61 -3.33
N GLY A 475 5.18 43.65 -4.50
CA GLY A 475 3.75 43.91 -4.62
C GLY A 475 3.35 45.38 -4.48
N CYS A 476 4.29 46.30 -4.53
CA CYS A 476 4.00 47.74 -4.50
C CYS A 476 4.35 48.40 -5.81
N PRO A 477 3.44 49.12 -6.45
CA PRO A 477 3.79 49.88 -7.65
C PRO A 477 4.86 50.92 -7.36
N ASP A 478 5.94 50.91 -8.13
CA ASP A 478 7.06 51.85 -7.99
C ASP A 478 6.95 52.92 -9.10
N ASP A 479 6.19 53.97 -8.89
CA ASP A 479 5.98 55.04 -9.88
C ASP A 479 7.27 55.83 -10.29
N ASP A 480 8.38 55.66 -9.54
CA ASP A 480 9.68 56.31 -9.75
C ASP A 480 10.79 55.36 -9.25
N ASN A 481 11.16 54.39 -10.10
CA ASN A 481 12.00 53.24 -9.77
C ASN A 481 13.39 53.58 -9.23
N ASP A 482 13.98 54.68 -9.70
CA ASP A 482 15.33 55.09 -9.32
C ASP A 482 15.39 56.30 -8.37
N GLY A 483 14.22 56.93 -8.11
CA GLY A 483 14.08 57.96 -7.12
C GLY A 483 14.67 59.30 -7.55
N ASP A 484 14.75 59.57 -8.85
CA ASP A 484 15.29 60.83 -9.35
C ASP A 484 14.27 61.95 -9.45
N GLY A 485 12.98 61.62 -9.26
CA GLY A 485 11.86 62.55 -9.27
C GLY A 485 11.18 62.71 -10.62
N ILE A 486 11.50 61.86 -11.59
CA ILE A 486 10.84 61.74 -12.88
C ILE A 486 10.07 60.43 -12.92
N PRO A 487 8.73 60.47 -12.99
CA PRO A 487 7.97 59.22 -13.00
C PRO A 487 8.27 58.33 -14.18
N ASP A 488 8.28 57.00 -13.98
CA ASP A 488 8.62 55.97 -14.98
C ASP A 488 7.86 56.10 -16.28
N ALA A 489 6.59 56.49 -16.23
CA ALA A 489 5.73 56.71 -17.41
C ALA A 489 6.31 57.77 -18.39
N VAL A 490 7.17 58.67 -17.93
CA VAL A 490 7.79 59.76 -18.74
C VAL A 490 9.30 59.68 -18.74
N ASP A 491 9.87 58.83 -17.89
CA ASP A 491 11.30 58.60 -17.82
C ASP A 491 11.77 57.67 -18.95
N LYS A 492 12.83 58.07 -19.66
CA LYS A 492 13.42 57.22 -20.70
C LYS A 492 14.37 56.16 -20.15
N CYS A 493 14.83 56.34 -18.92
CA CYS A 493 15.73 55.42 -18.22
C CYS A 493 15.23 55.06 -16.79
N PRO A 494 14.04 54.53 -16.62
CA PRO A 494 13.30 54.38 -15.34
C PRO A 494 14.06 53.69 -14.20
N ASN A 495 15.22 53.15 -14.43
CA ASN A 495 16.02 52.40 -13.43
C ASN A 495 17.44 52.98 -13.28
N ASP A 496 17.74 54.11 -13.86
CA ASP A 496 19.07 54.74 -13.84
C ASP A 496 18.91 56.23 -13.58
N PRO A 497 19.08 56.73 -12.37
CA PRO A 497 18.70 58.07 -11.97
C PRO A 497 19.41 59.18 -12.79
N GLU A 498 18.66 60.23 -13.11
CA GLU A 498 19.12 61.37 -13.85
C GLU A 498 20.35 62.05 -13.19
N THR A 499 21.33 62.37 -13.98
CA THR A 499 22.48 63.17 -13.52
C THR A 499 22.25 64.65 -13.77
N VAL A 500 21.65 65.36 -12.84
CA VAL A 500 21.35 66.78 -12.95
C VAL A 500 22.64 67.60 -13.16
N ASN A 501 22.96 67.88 -14.41
CA ASN A 501 24.22 68.54 -14.84
C ASN A 501 24.01 69.68 -15.85
N GLY A 502 22.77 70.03 -16.17
CA GLY A 502 22.36 71.08 -17.09
C GLY A 502 22.39 70.66 -18.56
N PHE A 503 22.41 69.33 -18.85
CA PHE A 503 22.36 68.80 -20.21
C PHE A 503 21.31 67.63 -20.21
N GLU A 504 20.28 67.76 -21.00
CA GLU A 504 19.15 66.82 -21.14
C GLU A 504 18.48 66.39 -19.81
N ASP A 505 18.57 67.18 -18.71
CA ASP A 505 18.10 66.89 -17.36
C ASP A 505 16.56 66.59 -17.25
N GLU A 506 15.82 66.63 -18.33
CA GLU A 506 14.38 66.43 -18.36
C GLU A 506 13.99 65.04 -18.88
N ASP A 507 14.98 64.20 -19.28
CA ASP A 507 14.65 62.93 -19.93
C ASP A 507 14.88 61.70 -19.06
N GLY A 508 15.32 61.87 -17.80
CA GLY A 508 15.49 60.84 -16.82
C GLY A 508 16.66 59.89 -17.08
N CYS A 509 17.60 60.27 -17.94
CA CYS A 509 18.73 59.41 -18.25
C CYS A 509 20.06 60.01 -17.80
N PRO A 510 20.91 59.29 -17.06
CA PRO A 510 22.18 59.80 -16.58
C PRO A 510 23.09 60.22 -17.73
N ASP A 511 23.35 61.50 -17.83
CA ASP A 511 24.19 62.08 -18.85
C ASP A 511 25.64 62.34 -18.40
N VAL A 512 26.60 62.01 -19.27
CA VAL A 512 28.00 62.34 -19.03
C VAL A 512 28.48 63.26 -20.15
N ARG A 513 28.72 64.48 -19.82
CA ARG A 513 29.37 65.39 -20.77
C ARG A 513 30.71 64.82 -21.27
N GLY A 514 30.66 64.14 -22.45
CA GLY A 514 31.85 63.87 -23.26
C GLY A 514 32.70 62.67 -22.84
N THR A 515 32.19 61.43 -23.03
CA THR A 515 33.08 60.29 -23.29
C THR A 515 32.95 59.85 -24.74
N ALA A 516 34.08 59.75 -25.45
CA ALA A 516 34.09 59.24 -26.80
C ALA A 516 33.57 57.83 -26.86
N GLY A 517 32.45 57.57 -27.58
CA GLY A 517 31.82 56.26 -27.75
C GLY A 517 32.75 55.23 -28.43
N PRO A 518 32.27 53.97 -28.60
CA PRO A 518 33.04 52.88 -29.18
C PRO A 518 33.55 53.29 -30.61
N GLU A 519 34.81 52.99 -30.92
CA GLU A 519 35.44 53.34 -32.15
C GLU A 519 35.78 52.12 -33.01
N GLU A 520 35.56 52.22 -34.31
CA GLU A 520 35.99 51.22 -35.28
C GLU A 520 37.48 51.23 -35.47
N ARG A 521 38.18 50.11 -35.23
CA ARG A 521 39.59 49.91 -35.61
C ARG A 521 39.72 48.93 -36.78
N ALA A 522 40.93 48.74 -37.26
CA ALA A 522 41.16 47.88 -38.42
C ALA A 522 40.68 46.44 -38.22
N ASP A 523 40.90 45.90 -37.05
CA ASP A 523 40.63 44.49 -36.69
C ASP A 523 39.46 44.26 -35.71
N ARG A 524 39.02 45.32 -35.03
CA ARG A 524 38.01 45.22 -33.94
C ARG A 524 37.22 46.51 -33.74
N ILE A 525 36.20 46.45 -32.86
CA ILE A 525 35.62 47.66 -32.29
C ILE A 525 36.26 47.84 -30.90
N ASP A 526 36.90 49.04 -30.72
CA ASP A 526 37.54 49.43 -29.46
C ASP A 526 36.50 50.14 -28.56
N LEU A 527 36.28 49.63 -27.39
CA LEU A 527 35.33 50.19 -26.43
C LEU A 527 35.87 51.34 -25.60
N LYS A 528 37.12 51.81 -25.91
CA LYS A 528 37.80 52.98 -25.25
C LYS A 528 37.90 52.79 -23.70
N GLY A 529 38.07 51.58 -23.22
CA GLY A 529 38.20 51.27 -21.80
C GLY A 529 36.89 50.95 -21.11
N ALA A 530 35.75 51.13 -21.78
CA ALA A 530 34.48 50.68 -21.25
C ALA A 530 34.41 49.15 -21.27
N GLN A 531 33.69 48.58 -20.33
CA GLN A 531 33.59 47.12 -20.18
C GLN A 531 32.12 46.68 -20.22
N VAL A 532 31.86 45.53 -20.85
CA VAL A 532 30.55 44.89 -20.81
C VAL A 532 30.47 44.06 -19.54
N ALA A 533 29.65 44.48 -18.60
CA ALA A 533 29.43 43.83 -17.28
C ALA A 533 28.12 43.03 -17.26
N PHE A 534 28.08 42.06 -16.39
CA PHE A 534 26.90 41.21 -16.14
C PHE A 534 26.55 41.21 -14.66
N ALA A 535 25.28 41.42 -14.34
CA ALA A 535 24.76 41.28 -13.00
C ALA A 535 23.66 40.18 -12.98
N ARG A 536 23.71 39.28 -12.00
CA ARG A 536 22.75 38.16 -11.87
C ARG A 536 22.47 37.37 -13.17
N GLY A 537 23.45 37.38 -14.11
CA GLY A 537 23.33 36.66 -15.39
C GLY A 537 22.74 37.47 -16.55
N ALA A 538 22.37 38.72 -16.35
CA ALA A 538 21.89 39.66 -17.36
C ALA A 538 22.92 40.77 -17.66
N LEU A 539 22.75 41.49 -18.75
CA LEU A 539 23.52 42.68 -19.07
C LEU A 539 23.12 43.86 -18.16
N THR A 540 24.10 44.56 -17.58
CA THR A 540 23.81 45.76 -16.80
C THR A 540 23.33 46.91 -17.71
N ALA A 541 22.64 47.92 -17.13
CA ALA A 541 22.13 49.06 -17.89
C ALA A 541 23.26 49.82 -18.64
N PRO A 542 24.41 50.17 -18.02
CA PRO A 542 25.50 50.79 -18.73
C PRO A 542 26.02 49.92 -19.87
N SER A 543 26.02 48.59 -19.70
CA SER A 543 26.42 47.66 -20.75
C SER A 543 25.43 47.61 -21.91
N ARG A 544 24.15 47.74 -21.63
CA ARG A 544 23.12 47.84 -22.69
C ARG A 544 23.27 49.11 -23.49
N GLN A 545 23.50 50.26 -22.84
CA GLN A 545 23.75 51.53 -23.49
C GLN A 545 25.02 51.47 -24.41
N LEU A 546 26.14 50.98 -23.87
CA LEU A 546 27.35 50.75 -24.62
C LEU A 546 27.13 49.83 -25.83
N LEU A 547 26.41 48.73 -25.64
CA LEU A 547 26.08 47.78 -26.72
C LEU A 547 25.12 48.40 -27.75
N GLY A 548 24.25 49.32 -27.36
CA GLY A 548 23.41 50.09 -28.26
C GLY A 548 24.27 50.93 -29.23
N GLN A 549 25.32 51.60 -28.71
CA GLN A 549 26.29 52.34 -29.54
C GLN A 549 27.11 51.39 -30.44
N VAL A 550 27.51 50.23 -29.93
CA VAL A 550 28.17 49.19 -30.74
C VAL A 550 27.25 48.70 -31.85
N ALA A 551 25.95 48.48 -31.55
CA ALA A 551 24.95 48.08 -32.54
C ALA A 551 24.79 49.13 -33.67
N ALA A 552 24.71 50.40 -33.28
CA ALA A 552 24.67 51.50 -34.27
C ALA A 552 25.90 51.52 -35.19
N LEU A 553 27.10 51.33 -34.63
CA LEU A 553 28.31 51.24 -35.37
C LEU A 553 28.35 50.08 -36.37
N ILE A 554 27.92 48.86 -35.87
CA ILE A 554 27.84 47.66 -36.70
C ILE A 554 26.85 47.83 -37.85
N LYS A 555 25.67 48.41 -37.60
CA LYS A 555 24.66 48.69 -38.66
C LYS A 555 25.15 49.72 -39.67
N ASN A 556 25.63 50.84 -39.18
CA ASN A 556 26.06 51.93 -40.04
C ASN A 556 27.25 51.57 -40.97
N ARG A 557 28.13 50.72 -40.47
CA ARG A 557 29.31 50.23 -41.18
C ARG A 557 29.13 48.87 -41.84
N ARG A 558 27.99 48.21 -41.64
CA ARG A 558 27.66 46.83 -42.12
C ARG A 558 28.75 45.83 -41.79
N LEU A 559 29.27 45.89 -40.56
CA LEU A 559 30.37 45.06 -40.12
C LEU A 559 29.87 43.63 -39.81
N ALA A 560 30.68 42.63 -40.12
CA ALA A 560 30.52 41.28 -39.59
C ALA A 560 31.43 41.15 -38.36
N ILE A 561 30.87 40.80 -37.21
CA ILE A 561 31.56 40.84 -35.92
C ILE A 561 31.53 39.47 -35.25
N ARG A 562 32.67 39.03 -34.76
CA ARG A 562 32.79 37.90 -33.84
C ARG A 562 32.94 38.45 -32.41
N ILE A 563 32.02 38.09 -31.56
CA ILE A 563 31.96 38.48 -30.16
C ILE A 563 32.68 37.41 -29.37
N GLU A 564 33.87 37.70 -28.88
CA GLU A 564 34.65 36.77 -28.03
C GLU A 564 34.53 37.18 -26.57
N VAL A 565 33.97 36.26 -25.74
CA VAL A 565 33.85 36.48 -24.30
C VAL A 565 34.88 35.62 -23.57
N HIS A 566 35.67 36.30 -22.75
CA HIS A 566 36.70 35.72 -21.89
C HIS A 566 36.26 35.81 -20.41
N VAL A 567 36.64 34.84 -19.61
CA VAL A 567 36.42 34.83 -18.15
C VAL A 567 37.71 34.44 -17.44
N ALA A 568 37.93 34.94 -16.24
CA ALA A 568 39.04 34.50 -15.42
C ALA A 568 38.84 33.04 -14.98
N LEU A 569 39.91 32.29 -14.79
CA LEU A 569 39.82 30.90 -14.32
C LEU A 569 39.27 30.85 -12.90
N GLY A 570 38.11 30.30 -12.71
CA GLY A 570 37.38 30.25 -11.44
C GLY A 570 37.95 29.30 -10.38
N THR A 571 39.21 28.86 -10.51
CA THR A 571 39.84 27.97 -9.50
C THR A 571 41.31 28.36 -9.28
N ARG A 572 41.75 28.24 -8.04
CA ARG A 572 43.18 28.36 -7.66
C ARG A 572 43.88 27.00 -7.54
N SER A 573 43.23 25.91 -7.92
CA SER A 573 43.82 24.56 -7.87
C SER A 573 44.99 24.47 -8.87
N THR A 574 46.03 23.78 -8.47
CA THR A 574 47.20 23.49 -9.35
C THR A 574 47.10 22.10 -9.99
N SER A 575 46.09 21.29 -9.62
CA SER A 575 45.92 19.94 -10.15
C SER A 575 45.25 19.96 -11.52
N PRO A 576 45.71 19.14 -12.49
CA PRO A 576 45.18 19.17 -13.86
C PRO A 576 43.70 18.86 -14.00
N GLY A 577 43.17 17.92 -13.24
CA GLY A 577 41.78 17.49 -13.31
C GLY A 577 40.76 18.58 -12.94
N PRO A 578 40.85 19.20 -11.75
CA PRO A 578 40.03 20.34 -11.35
C PRO A 578 40.14 21.53 -12.30
N ILE A 579 41.34 21.85 -12.81
CA ILE A 579 41.56 22.91 -13.79
C ILE A 579 40.80 22.63 -15.09
N ALA A 580 40.90 21.41 -15.62
CA ALA A 580 40.22 21.03 -16.85
C ALA A 580 38.68 21.05 -16.69
N ALA A 581 38.16 20.63 -15.51
CA ALA A 581 36.75 20.71 -15.22
C ALA A 581 36.26 22.16 -15.11
N GLN A 582 37.04 23.04 -14.46
CA GLN A 582 36.72 24.46 -14.36
C GLN A 582 36.75 25.15 -15.72
N LYS A 583 37.77 24.92 -16.53
CA LYS A 583 37.83 25.47 -17.89
C LYS A 583 36.62 25.13 -18.75
N ARG A 584 36.07 23.91 -18.62
CA ARG A 584 34.82 23.56 -19.30
C ARG A 584 33.64 24.40 -18.82
N ARG A 585 33.52 24.65 -17.51
CA ARG A 585 32.47 25.51 -16.92
C ARG A 585 32.67 26.96 -17.37
N ASP A 586 33.87 27.48 -17.30
CA ASP A 586 34.23 28.85 -17.73
C ASP A 586 33.90 29.06 -19.21
N LYS A 587 34.18 28.07 -20.05
CA LYS A 587 33.82 28.10 -21.46
C LYS A 587 32.31 28.10 -21.70
N ALA A 588 31.57 27.32 -20.94
CA ALA A 588 30.11 27.31 -21.02
C ALA A 588 29.51 28.66 -20.60
N LEU A 589 30.00 29.25 -19.49
CA LEU A 589 29.58 30.56 -19.02
C LEU A 589 29.90 31.66 -20.06
N ALA A 590 31.11 31.65 -20.58
CA ALA A 590 31.52 32.60 -21.64
C ALA A 590 30.64 32.47 -22.89
N GLN A 591 30.29 31.25 -23.29
CA GLN A 591 29.40 31.01 -24.43
C GLN A 591 27.98 31.51 -24.18
N GLN A 592 27.46 31.35 -22.97
CA GLN A 592 26.17 31.91 -22.57
C GLN A 592 26.18 33.43 -22.63
N ARG A 593 27.20 34.10 -22.04
CA ARG A 593 27.39 35.56 -22.08
C ARG A 593 27.53 36.09 -23.50
N ALA A 594 28.31 35.41 -24.37
CA ALA A 594 28.46 35.78 -25.76
C ALA A 594 27.12 35.74 -26.54
N ARG A 595 26.28 34.75 -26.26
CA ARG A 595 24.93 34.68 -26.85
C ARG A 595 24.04 35.83 -26.36
N LEU A 596 24.03 36.12 -25.04
CA LEU A 596 23.26 37.24 -24.50
C LEU A 596 23.61 38.57 -25.15
N ILE A 597 24.91 38.83 -25.39
CA ILE A 597 25.36 40.02 -26.12
C ILE A 597 24.86 40.00 -27.58
N ALA A 598 25.00 38.86 -28.27
CA ALA A 598 24.54 38.74 -29.64
C ALA A 598 23.02 38.93 -29.78
N ASP A 599 22.26 38.32 -28.87
CA ASP A 599 20.80 38.42 -28.81
C ASP A 599 20.37 39.87 -28.56
N TYR A 600 21.03 40.56 -27.64
CA TYR A 600 20.82 42.00 -27.41
C TYR A 600 21.12 42.82 -28.66
N LEU A 601 22.26 42.63 -29.34
CA LEU A 601 22.59 43.35 -30.57
C LEU A 601 21.57 43.06 -31.68
N VAL A 602 21.03 41.85 -31.76
CA VAL A 602 19.95 41.52 -32.69
C VAL A 602 18.68 42.29 -32.34
N SER A 603 18.35 42.42 -31.06
CA SER A 603 17.20 43.20 -30.60
C SER A 603 17.36 44.68 -30.94
N GLN A 604 18.59 45.19 -30.99
CA GLN A 604 18.93 46.54 -31.45
C GLN A 604 18.98 46.67 -32.99
N GLY A 605 18.54 45.64 -33.73
CA GLY A 605 18.39 45.65 -35.18
C GLY A 605 19.65 45.30 -35.96
N VAL A 606 20.66 44.67 -35.35
CA VAL A 606 21.82 44.11 -36.08
C VAL A 606 21.39 42.77 -36.70
N PRO A 607 21.59 42.53 -38.02
CA PRO A 607 21.24 41.26 -38.64
C PRO A 607 22.01 40.08 -38.03
N ALA A 608 21.31 39.03 -37.59
CA ALA A 608 21.93 37.87 -36.96
C ALA A 608 23.09 37.22 -37.76
N PRO A 609 23.06 37.16 -39.10
CA PRO A 609 24.20 36.65 -39.89
C PRO A 609 25.48 37.46 -39.78
N GLN A 610 25.41 38.70 -39.29
CA GLN A 610 26.58 39.56 -39.08
C GLN A 610 27.27 39.29 -37.73
N LEU A 611 26.69 38.48 -36.88
CA LEU A 611 27.17 38.23 -35.53
C LEU A 611 27.57 36.77 -35.35
N GLN A 612 28.74 36.53 -34.77
CA GLN A 612 29.20 35.22 -34.35
C GLN A 612 29.55 35.26 -32.86
N ALA A 613 28.75 34.60 -32.04
CA ALA A 613 28.96 34.52 -30.59
C ALA A 613 29.89 33.37 -30.20
N VAL A 614 31.02 33.66 -29.60
CA VAL A 614 32.07 32.69 -29.26
C VAL A 614 32.52 32.85 -27.82
N GLY A 615 32.29 31.80 -27.01
CA GLY A 615 32.82 31.72 -25.64
C GLY A 615 34.25 31.16 -25.66
N ILE A 616 35.23 31.97 -25.34
CA ILE A 616 36.61 31.55 -25.19
C ILE A 616 36.85 30.92 -23.81
N GLY A 617 36.13 31.42 -22.79
CA GLY A 617 36.34 30.99 -21.40
C GLY A 617 37.66 31.46 -20.84
N SER A 618 38.31 30.64 -20.03
CA SER A 618 39.62 30.94 -19.42
C SER A 618 40.81 30.39 -20.19
N ASP A 619 40.64 30.07 -21.49
CA ASP A 619 41.68 29.43 -22.31
C ASP A 619 42.72 30.42 -22.84
N ARG A 620 42.40 31.73 -22.94
CA ARG A 620 43.28 32.77 -23.49
C ARG A 620 43.41 33.93 -22.50
N PRO A 621 44.33 33.86 -21.54
CA PRO A 621 44.66 35.01 -20.68
C PRO A 621 45.17 36.21 -21.46
N LEU A 622 44.98 37.41 -20.94
CA LEU A 622 45.43 38.65 -21.56
C LEU A 622 46.93 38.89 -21.31
N GLY A 623 47.71 38.88 -22.35
CA GLY A 623 49.17 39.17 -22.26
C GLY A 623 49.88 38.24 -21.28
N THR A 624 50.54 38.83 -20.27
CA THR A 624 51.26 38.09 -19.20
C THR A 624 50.43 37.86 -17.93
N ALA A 625 49.12 38.17 -17.94
CA ALA A 625 48.25 38.00 -16.79
C ALA A 625 48.13 36.52 -16.40
N THR A 626 48.03 36.21 -15.09
CA THR A 626 47.75 34.85 -14.64
C THR A 626 46.34 34.45 -15.04
N PRO A 627 46.07 33.17 -15.31
CA PRO A 627 44.72 32.72 -15.72
C PRO A 627 43.58 33.11 -14.77
N THR A 628 43.87 33.30 -13.49
CA THR A 628 42.89 33.65 -12.45
C THR A 628 42.75 35.18 -12.26
N ASP A 629 43.46 35.98 -13.01
CA ASP A 629 43.41 37.43 -12.88
C ASP A 629 42.09 37.98 -13.40
N PRO A 630 41.39 38.87 -12.67
CA PRO A 630 40.14 39.49 -13.10
C PRO A 630 40.26 40.27 -14.45
N VAL A 631 41.42 40.75 -14.82
CA VAL A 631 41.65 41.40 -16.12
C VAL A 631 41.35 40.52 -17.32
N ASN A 632 41.25 39.18 -17.08
CA ASN A 632 40.85 38.23 -18.12
C ASN A 632 39.33 38.23 -18.37
N GLU A 633 38.52 38.84 -17.51
CA GLU A 633 37.08 39.03 -17.79
C GLU A 633 36.93 40.21 -18.77
N ARG A 634 36.72 39.90 -20.03
CA ARG A 634 36.57 40.90 -21.10
C ARG A 634 35.72 40.39 -22.26
N VAL A 635 35.23 41.35 -23.03
CA VAL A 635 34.48 41.10 -24.26
C VAL A 635 35.22 41.80 -25.41
N ASP A 636 35.61 41.04 -26.39
CA ASP A 636 36.29 41.52 -27.58
C ASP A 636 35.37 41.45 -28.82
N PHE A 637 35.16 42.56 -29.52
CA PHE A 637 34.38 42.65 -30.76
C PHE A 637 35.32 42.66 -31.97
N ILE A 638 35.59 41.47 -32.51
CA ILE A 638 36.58 41.28 -33.59
C ILE A 638 35.89 41.28 -34.94
N LYS A 639 36.39 42.04 -35.90
CA LYS A 639 35.84 41.99 -37.25
C LYS A 639 36.11 40.62 -37.89
N ALA A 640 35.05 39.99 -38.37
CA ALA A 640 35.20 38.80 -39.16
C ALA A 640 35.79 39.17 -40.54
N GLN A 641 36.90 38.58 -40.88
CA GLN A 641 37.48 38.77 -42.23
C GLN A 641 36.48 38.22 -43.26
N GLN A 642 36.01 39.05 -44.16
CA GLN A 642 35.34 38.62 -45.39
C GLN A 642 36.38 37.93 -46.26
N GLY A 643 36.52 36.64 -46.13
CA GLY A 643 37.55 35.89 -46.85
C GLY A 643 37.15 34.43 -47.05
N GLY A 644 36.76 34.11 -48.30
CA GLY A 644 36.99 32.80 -48.93
C GLY A 644 36.16 31.61 -48.36
N THR A 645 35.13 31.28 -49.06
CA THR A 645 34.63 29.89 -49.18
C THR A 645 35.77 28.91 -49.45
N PRO A 646 35.78 27.70 -48.80
CA PRO A 646 36.35 26.56 -49.42
C PRO A 646 35.37 25.93 -50.40
#